data_fc2617020644a1f4188a48d17c47c953
#
_entry.id   fc2617020644a1f4188a48d17c47c953
#
_cell.length_a   1.000
_cell.length_b   1.000
_cell.length_c   1.000
_cell.angle_alpha   90.00
_cell.angle_beta   90.00
_cell.angle_gamma   90.00
#
_symmetry.space_group_name_H-M   'P 1'
#
loop_
_entity.id
_entity.type
_entity.pdbx_description
1 polymer ?
#
loop_
_entity_poly.entity_id
_entity_poly.type
_entity_poly.pdbx_seq_one_letter_code
_entity_poly.pdbx_strand_id
1 'polypeptide(L)'
;MPLLEPKPESLRPGTARAASADRVPDAAAAGTPEPLRAGLTALLGPDKVLWKISDLVKYASDASPYRFVPQAVVLPETVDDVAAVLAYARDHGRQVVFRAAGTSLNGQAQGEDILVDVRRHFTGIEVLDNGARARIRPGTTVMRANATLARYGRILGPDPASAIACTVGGVVANNASGMTAGTTRNSYRTLASLTFALPSGTVVDTADPHADETLARTEPELCSGLLALKAEIEADEALTARIRAKYEIKNTNGYRLDAFLDGTTPVQILRGLMVGSEGTFGFISDVVFDTLPLDRKVSSGLLFFPSLTAAAAAVPLFNEAGAIAVELMDGNTLRASVSVRGVPADWAGLPRETAALLVEFRAPDEAGQAAFERAAAAVVERLELVAPVASVTNGFTRDAGAISGYWKARKAFVTAVGGSRPAGTTLITEDFAVPPSRLADACEELLGLQAAHGFDAAVAGHAAHGNLHFLLAFDASKPSDVDRYAAFMDDFCRMTVQRFDGSLKAEHATGRNIAPFLELEWGPRATELMWRLKRLIDPEGVLAPRVVLDRDPKAHLRGLKTIPGIEPLADPCIECGFCEPTCPSHDLTTTPRQRIVLRREMLRQPDGSPVEEQLLASYGYDAVDTCAGDSTCAIACPVGIDTGAMMKDFRHRRHSPREERIAALTAKRFKAVEASARLAVGAADRISDRLLQAATHLARKAVRPDLLPEWLPEIPGAAARTAPPTTRAGASAVYYPACVNRIFAGPEGDGTPSLQQAVVDVSARAGRPVWIPDDVAGTCCSTIWHSKGYADGNTVMANRVVEAAWAWTDGGRIPLVVDASSCTLGIRHEVVPYLTHANRELHGRLQVVDSVVWAAEELLPRLTIRRTTGSAVLHPTCSMQHLGDVDQLRAVADAVADEVVVPDDAGCCAFAGDRGMLHKELTASATAKEAAEVTSRPYDAHLSANRMCEIGMDRATGRAYYSVLIELDRATRP
;
A
#
# COMPACT_ATOMS: atom_id res chain seq x y z
N MET A 1 -6.17 -16.90 -35.95
CA MET A 1 -5.34 -17.42 -34.85
C MET A 1 -4.01 -16.71 -34.93
N PRO A 2 -3.55 -16.10 -33.86
CA PRO A 2 -2.20 -15.50 -33.82
C PRO A 2 -1.14 -16.60 -34.02
N LEU A 3 -0.08 -16.27 -34.70
CA LEU A 3 1.03 -17.21 -35.00
C LEU A 3 1.75 -17.73 -33.75
N LEU A 4 1.51 -17.08 -32.60
CA LEU A 4 2.11 -17.37 -31.29
C LEU A 4 1.04 -17.18 -30.22
N GLU A 5 0.31 -18.24 -29.83
CA GLU A 5 -0.60 -18.19 -28.70
C GLU A 5 0.14 -18.52 -27.40
N PRO A 6 0.01 -17.67 -26.35
CA PRO A 6 0.50 -18.04 -25.03
C PRO A 6 -0.32 -19.24 -24.53
N LYS A 7 0.36 -20.25 -24.04
CA LYS A 7 -0.30 -21.43 -23.49
C LYS A 7 -0.79 -21.12 -22.07
N PRO A 8 -2.10 -21.01 -21.80
CA PRO A 8 -2.63 -20.81 -20.45
C PRO A 8 -2.12 -21.87 -19.48
N GLU A 9 -1.93 -23.10 -19.97
CA GLU A 9 -1.39 -24.23 -19.22
C GLU A 9 0.00 -23.97 -18.61
N SER A 10 0.81 -23.07 -19.19
CA SER A 10 2.12 -22.69 -18.63
C SER A 10 2.00 -21.90 -17.31
N LEU A 11 0.83 -21.37 -16.98
CA LEU A 11 0.50 -20.69 -15.74
C LEU A 11 -0.12 -21.61 -14.69
N ARG A 12 -0.46 -22.86 -15.05
CA ARG A 12 -1.02 -23.84 -14.13
C ARG A 12 0.00 -24.17 -13.02
N PRO A 13 -0.39 -24.22 -11.75
CA PRO A 13 0.49 -24.67 -10.68
C PRO A 13 0.96 -26.11 -10.90
N GLY A 14 2.23 -26.38 -10.65
CA GLY A 14 2.96 -27.52 -11.17
C GLY A 14 2.80 -28.91 -10.50
N THR A 15 1.73 -29.23 -9.75
CA THR A 15 1.56 -30.56 -9.14
C THR A 15 0.09 -30.98 -9.12
N ALA A 16 -0.20 -32.29 -9.37
CA ALA A 16 -1.52 -32.86 -9.16
C ALA A 16 -1.96 -32.66 -7.71
N ARG A 17 -3.14 -32.09 -7.50
CA ARG A 17 -3.59 -31.60 -6.20
C ARG A 17 -4.93 -32.21 -5.80
N ALA A 18 -5.04 -32.56 -4.52
CA ALA A 18 -6.33 -32.83 -3.92
C ALA A 18 -7.08 -31.50 -3.68
N ALA A 19 -8.41 -31.54 -3.78
CA ALA A 19 -9.22 -30.36 -3.49
C ALA A 19 -9.08 -29.93 -2.02
N SER A 20 -8.83 -28.66 -1.77
CA SER A 20 -8.86 -28.10 -0.41
C SER A 20 -10.32 -27.96 0.08
N ALA A 21 -10.53 -28.11 1.38
CA ALA A 21 -11.85 -27.99 1.98
C ALA A 21 -12.42 -26.55 1.86
N ASP A 22 -11.54 -25.54 1.81
CA ASP A 22 -11.88 -24.12 1.69
C ASP A 22 -11.87 -23.60 0.23
N ARG A 23 -11.86 -24.49 -0.78
CA ARG A 23 -11.92 -24.11 -2.19
C ARG A 23 -13.27 -23.52 -2.59
N VAL A 24 -13.28 -22.70 -3.63
CA VAL A 24 -14.52 -22.27 -4.30
C VAL A 24 -15.20 -23.46 -4.95
N PRO A 25 -16.50 -23.70 -4.70
CA PRO A 25 -17.26 -24.79 -5.33
C PRO A 25 -17.38 -24.62 -6.84
N ASP A 26 -17.41 -25.72 -7.58
CA ASP A 26 -17.52 -25.75 -9.06
C ASP A 26 -18.77 -25.02 -9.58
N ALA A 27 -19.86 -25.04 -8.80
CA ALA A 27 -21.10 -24.33 -9.13
C ALA A 27 -20.92 -22.80 -9.25
N ALA A 28 -19.91 -22.23 -8.61
CA ALA A 28 -19.60 -20.81 -8.68
C ALA A 28 -18.73 -20.41 -9.89
N ALA A 29 -18.32 -21.36 -10.75
CA ALA A 29 -17.45 -21.07 -11.90
C ALA A 29 -18.06 -20.05 -12.88
N ALA A 30 -19.40 -19.96 -12.97
CA ALA A 30 -20.11 -18.98 -13.80
C ALA A 30 -20.04 -17.54 -13.23
N GLY A 31 -19.55 -17.37 -12.00
CA GLY A 31 -19.52 -16.09 -11.29
C GLY A 31 -20.83 -15.75 -10.62
N THR A 32 -21.17 -14.45 -10.58
CA THR A 32 -22.41 -13.95 -9.94
C THR A 32 -23.64 -14.64 -10.53
N PRO A 33 -24.49 -15.28 -9.70
CA PRO A 33 -25.67 -16.01 -10.18
C PRO A 33 -26.77 -15.04 -10.67
N GLU A 34 -27.61 -15.54 -11.57
CA GLU A 34 -28.87 -14.89 -11.91
C GLU A 34 -29.96 -15.23 -10.86
N PRO A 35 -30.89 -14.32 -10.54
CA PRO A 35 -31.12 -13.01 -11.16
C PRO A 35 -30.29 -11.87 -10.54
N LEU A 36 -29.40 -12.13 -9.57
CA LEU A 36 -28.65 -11.11 -8.86
C LEU A 36 -27.80 -10.25 -9.82
N ARG A 37 -27.09 -10.90 -10.76
CA ARG A 37 -26.28 -10.20 -11.75
C ARG A 37 -27.11 -9.25 -12.61
N ALA A 38 -28.23 -9.70 -13.15
CA ALA A 38 -29.10 -8.88 -13.98
C ALA A 38 -29.66 -7.69 -13.17
N GLY A 39 -30.09 -7.91 -11.91
CA GLY A 39 -30.64 -6.87 -11.05
C GLY A 39 -29.61 -5.80 -10.71
N LEU A 40 -28.41 -6.17 -10.29
CA LEU A 40 -27.35 -5.21 -9.98
C LEU A 40 -26.86 -4.46 -11.23
N THR A 41 -26.77 -5.17 -12.38
CA THR A 41 -26.39 -4.53 -13.65
C THR A 41 -27.44 -3.53 -14.12
N ALA A 42 -28.71 -3.82 -13.97
CA ALA A 42 -29.79 -2.89 -14.29
C ALA A 42 -29.78 -1.65 -13.37
N LEU A 43 -29.40 -1.85 -12.11
CA LEU A 43 -29.35 -0.80 -11.10
C LEU A 43 -28.18 0.17 -11.29
N LEU A 44 -26.98 -0.37 -11.52
CA LEU A 44 -25.73 0.40 -11.47
C LEU A 44 -25.04 0.59 -12.83
N GLY A 45 -25.39 -0.21 -13.82
CA GLY A 45 -24.68 -0.35 -15.08
C GLY A 45 -23.63 -1.48 -15.06
N PRO A 46 -23.25 -2.00 -16.24
CA PRO A 46 -22.37 -3.17 -16.35
C PRO A 46 -20.95 -2.93 -15.85
N ASP A 47 -20.43 -1.71 -15.93
CA ASP A 47 -19.04 -1.39 -15.57
C ASP A 47 -18.84 -1.29 -14.04
N LYS A 48 -19.93 -1.19 -13.28
CA LYS A 48 -19.94 -1.12 -11.83
C LYS A 48 -20.22 -2.46 -11.14
N VAL A 49 -20.39 -3.55 -11.89
CA VAL A 49 -20.68 -4.88 -11.35
C VAL A 49 -19.58 -5.86 -11.76
N LEU A 50 -18.78 -6.26 -10.82
CA LEU A 50 -17.77 -7.30 -10.99
C LEU A 50 -18.42 -8.65 -10.73
N TRP A 51 -18.45 -9.50 -11.75
CA TRP A 51 -19.27 -10.72 -11.71
C TRP A 51 -18.52 -12.02 -12.03
N LYS A 52 -17.36 -11.94 -12.69
CA LYS A 52 -16.58 -13.13 -13.04
C LYS A 52 -16.08 -13.82 -11.77
N ILE A 53 -15.92 -15.14 -11.79
CA ILE A 53 -15.38 -15.84 -10.62
C ILE A 53 -13.99 -15.32 -10.21
N SER A 54 -13.17 -14.90 -11.16
CA SER A 54 -11.89 -14.25 -10.85
C SER A 54 -12.08 -12.93 -10.07
N ASP A 55 -13.14 -12.17 -10.38
CA ASP A 55 -13.46 -10.95 -9.65
C ASP A 55 -13.90 -11.24 -8.22
N LEU A 56 -14.77 -12.24 -8.04
CA LEU A 56 -15.28 -12.63 -6.71
C LEU A 56 -14.16 -13.16 -5.82
N VAL A 57 -13.28 -14.00 -6.37
CA VAL A 57 -12.13 -14.56 -5.65
C VAL A 57 -11.14 -13.47 -5.21
N LYS A 58 -10.92 -12.41 -6.00
CA LYS A 58 -10.06 -11.28 -5.62
C LYS A 58 -10.49 -10.63 -4.29
N TYR A 59 -11.78 -10.67 -3.98
CA TYR A 59 -12.35 -10.07 -2.78
C TYR A 59 -12.64 -11.09 -1.66
N ALA A 60 -12.39 -12.37 -1.89
CA ALA A 60 -12.64 -13.43 -0.90
C ALA A 60 -11.68 -13.39 0.29
N SER A 61 -10.64 -12.56 0.25
CA SER A 61 -9.61 -12.50 1.28
C SER A 61 -9.22 -11.06 1.62
N ASP A 62 -8.79 -10.87 2.85
CA ASP A 62 -8.20 -9.63 3.38
C ASP A 62 -7.08 -9.97 4.37
N ALA A 63 -6.67 -9.04 5.23
CA ALA A 63 -5.64 -9.28 6.23
C ALA A 63 -6.10 -10.20 7.38
N SER A 64 -7.40 -10.46 7.51
CA SER A 64 -7.96 -11.29 8.58
C SER A 64 -7.74 -12.79 8.34
N PRO A 65 -7.96 -13.63 9.36
CA PRO A 65 -7.87 -15.09 9.22
C PRO A 65 -9.04 -15.70 8.43
N TYR A 66 -9.97 -14.90 7.95
CA TYR A 66 -11.21 -15.37 7.35
C TYR A 66 -11.15 -15.35 5.82
N ARG A 67 -11.98 -16.20 5.21
CA ARG A 67 -12.18 -16.26 3.78
C ARG A 67 -13.66 -16.51 3.45
N PHE A 68 -14.28 -15.50 2.86
CA PHE A 68 -15.67 -15.57 2.40
C PHE A 68 -15.74 -15.08 0.95
N VAL A 69 -16.30 -15.88 0.06
CA VAL A 69 -16.42 -15.54 -1.36
C VAL A 69 -17.75 -14.82 -1.57
N PRO A 70 -17.74 -13.54 -1.97
CA PRO A 70 -18.98 -12.82 -2.24
C PRO A 70 -19.69 -13.38 -3.48
N GLN A 71 -21.02 -13.27 -3.54
CA GLN A 71 -21.78 -13.59 -4.74
C GLN A 71 -21.73 -12.48 -5.79
N ALA A 72 -21.54 -11.23 -5.37
CA ALA A 72 -21.35 -10.09 -6.26
C ALA A 72 -20.45 -9.06 -5.61
N VAL A 73 -19.71 -8.31 -6.43
CA VAL A 73 -18.95 -7.13 -6.00
C VAL A 73 -19.41 -5.93 -6.82
N VAL A 74 -19.74 -4.82 -6.15
CA VAL A 74 -20.19 -3.59 -6.80
C VAL A 74 -19.28 -2.42 -6.48
N LEU A 75 -19.14 -1.50 -7.43
CA LEU A 75 -18.28 -0.32 -7.39
C LEU A 75 -19.13 0.96 -7.52
N PRO A 76 -19.88 1.37 -6.49
CA PRO A 76 -20.71 2.57 -6.56
C PRO A 76 -19.84 3.83 -6.70
N GLU A 77 -20.36 4.84 -7.40
CA GLU A 77 -19.69 6.13 -7.61
C GLU A 77 -20.26 7.24 -6.71
N THR A 78 -21.51 7.09 -6.31
CA THR A 78 -22.25 8.08 -5.54
C THR A 78 -22.91 7.46 -4.31
N VAL A 79 -23.30 8.31 -3.36
CA VAL A 79 -24.11 7.89 -2.21
C VAL A 79 -25.46 7.34 -2.65
N ASP A 80 -26.03 7.89 -3.71
CA ASP A 80 -27.31 7.42 -4.28
C ASP A 80 -27.16 6.01 -4.85
N ASP A 81 -26.02 5.67 -5.50
CA ASP A 81 -25.72 4.30 -5.92
C ASP A 81 -25.72 3.34 -4.71
N VAL A 82 -25.10 3.78 -3.60
CA VAL A 82 -25.07 2.96 -2.36
C VAL A 82 -26.47 2.80 -1.78
N ALA A 83 -27.25 3.89 -1.68
CA ALA A 83 -28.63 3.84 -1.21
C ALA A 83 -29.50 2.91 -2.07
N ALA A 84 -29.30 2.95 -3.39
CA ALA A 84 -29.99 2.04 -4.33
C ALA A 84 -29.62 0.57 -4.10
N VAL A 85 -28.31 0.27 -3.85
CA VAL A 85 -27.86 -1.10 -3.49
C VAL A 85 -28.48 -1.57 -2.18
N LEU A 86 -28.55 -0.70 -1.16
CA LEU A 86 -29.17 -1.02 0.12
C LEU A 86 -30.67 -1.31 -0.03
N ALA A 87 -31.39 -0.49 -0.79
CA ALA A 87 -32.80 -0.70 -1.10
C ALA A 87 -33.01 -2.02 -1.86
N TYR A 88 -32.17 -2.28 -2.89
CA TYR A 88 -32.21 -3.56 -3.60
C TYR A 88 -31.98 -4.75 -2.67
N ALA A 89 -30.97 -4.66 -1.81
CA ALA A 89 -30.66 -5.73 -0.87
C ALA A 89 -31.82 -6.01 0.08
N ARG A 90 -32.41 -4.97 0.67
CA ARG A 90 -33.60 -5.06 1.52
C ARG A 90 -34.77 -5.73 0.78
N ASP A 91 -35.11 -5.24 -0.40
CA ASP A 91 -36.28 -5.69 -1.16
C ASP A 91 -36.15 -7.14 -1.67
N HIS A 92 -34.92 -7.66 -1.75
CA HIS A 92 -34.63 -9.04 -2.19
C HIS A 92 -34.08 -9.95 -1.09
N GLY A 93 -34.11 -9.51 0.19
CA GLY A 93 -33.58 -10.29 1.33
C GLY A 93 -32.09 -10.60 1.21
N ARG A 94 -31.30 -9.66 0.65
CA ARG A 94 -29.87 -9.80 0.45
C ARG A 94 -29.08 -9.09 1.54
N GLN A 95 -27.81 -9.43 1.68
CA GLN A 95 -26.90 -8.85 2.66
C GLN A 95 -25.78 -8.05 1.99
N VAL A 96 -25.36 -6.99 2.63
CA VAL A 96 -24.31 -6.06 2.13
C VAL A 96 -23.19 -5.95 3.13
N VAL A 97 -21.95 -6.02 2.63
CA VAL A 97 -20.74 -5.70 3.39
C VAL A 97 -19.95 -4.64 2.66
N PHE A 98 -19.56 -3.58 3.36
CA PHE A 98 -18.69 -2.55 2.80
C PHE A 98 -17.23 -3.00 2.85
N ARG A 99 -16.52 -2.77 1.75
CA ARG A 99 -15.09 -3.05 1.62
C ARG A 99 -14.34 -1.76 1.35
N ALA A 100 -13.52 -1.36 2.31
CA ALA A 100 -12.49 -0.34 2.12
C ALA A 100 -11.18 -1.03 1.67
N ALA A 101 -10.04 -0.74 2.27
CA ALA A 101 -8.75 -1.32 1.86
C ALA A 101 -8.59 -2.83 2.19
N GLY A 102 -9.45 -3.42 3.01
CA GLY A 102 -9.29 -4.80 3.47
C GLY A 102 -8.00 -5.02 4.25
N THR A 103 -7.65 -4.06 5.08
CA THR A 103 -6.56 -4.13 6.06
C THR A 103 -7.03 -4.62 7.42
N SER A 104 -8.34 -4.89 7.55
CA SER A 104 -8.96 -5.40 8.75
C SER A 104 -8.40 -6.77 9.12
N LEU A 105 -8.21 -7.00 10.44
CA LEU A 105 -7.65 -8.22 10.99
C LEU A 105 -8.71 -9.19 11.56
N ASN A 106 -9.99 -8.78 11.61
CA ASN A 106 -11.06 -9.53 12.27
C ASN A 106 -12.26 -9.86 11.36
N GLY A 107 -12.12 -9.72 10.02
CA GLY A 107 -13.10 -10.16 9.03
C GLY A 107 -14.30 -9.21 8.82
N GLN A 108 -14.24 -7.96 9.28
CA GLN A 108 -15.30 -6.97 9.07
C GLN A 108 -15.56 -6.68 7.61
N ALA A 109 -14.50 -6.72 6.79
CA ALA A 109 -14.53 -6.33 5.38
C ALA A 109 -14.83 -7.50 4.43
N GLN A 110 -15.42 -8.60 4.92
CA GLN A 110 -15.73 -9.80 4.14
C GLN A 110 -17.20 -10.23 4.32
N GLY A 111 -17.77 -10.74 3.25
CA GLY A 111 -19.14 -11.27 3.24
C GLY A 111 -19.36 -12.24 2.10
N GLU A 112 -20.43 -13.02 2.20
CA GLU A 112 -20.78 -14.08 1.27
C GLU A 112 -21.83 -13.67 0.23
N ASP A 113 -22.35 -12.42 0.29
CA ASP A 113 -23.41 -11.94 -0.58
C ASP A 113 -22.95 -10.76 -1.44
N ILE A 114 -23.46 -9.56 -1.24
CA ILE A 114 -23.08 -8.35 -1.99
C ILE A 114 -21.95 -7.64 -1.25
N LEU A 115 -20.81 -7.48 -1.89
CA LEU A 115 -19.69 -6.70 -1.36
C LEU A 115 -19.61 -5.37 -2.11
N VAL A 116 -19.57 -4.26 -1.37
CA VAL A 116 -19.51 -2.90 -1.89
C VAL A 116 -18.11 -2.34 -1.70
N ASP A 117 -17.34 -2.24 -2.78
CA ASP A 117 -15.99 -1.62 -2.73
C ASP A 117 -16.10 -0.10 -2.91
N VAL A 118 -15.63 0.64 -1.91
CA VAL A 118 -15.73 2.10 -1.86
C VAL A 118 -14.40 2.81 -2.16
N ARG A 119 -13.34 2.08 -2.45
CA ARG A 119 -12.00 2.67 -2.65
C ARG A 119 -11.85 3.45 -3.95
N ARG A 120 -12.53 3.01 -4.99
CA ARG A 120 -12.29 3.51 -6.36
C ARG A 120 -12.80 4.94 -6.54
N HIS A 121 -14.02 5.19 -6.10
CA HIS A 121 -14.74 6.43 -6.41
C HIS A 121 -14.91 7.38 -5.22
N PHE A 122 -14.86 6.87 -3.99
CA PHE A 122 -14.99 7.70 -2.80
C PHE A 122 -13.61 8.17 -2.28
N THR A 123 -12.84 8.86 -3.13
CA THR A 123 -11.53 9.41 -2.78
C THR A 123 -11.54 10.94 -2.86
N GLY A 124 -10.72 11.59 -2.07
CA GLY A 124 -10.53 13.04 -2.07
C GLY A 124 -10.37 13.60 -0.66
N ILE A 125 -9.75 14.77 -0.59
CA ILE A 125 -9.56 15.56 0.62
C ILE A 125 -9.80 17.02 0.29
N GLU A 126 -10.60 17.68 1.11
CA GLU A 126 -10.84 19.11 1.11
C GLU A 126 -10.30 19.69 2.42
N VAL A 127 -9.31 20.56 2.33
CA VAL A 127 -8.71 21.21 3.51
C VAL A 127 -9.55 22.43 3.87
N LEU A 128 -10.04 22.48 5.10
CA LEU A 128 -10.88 23.52 5.64
C LEU A 128 -10.14 24.35 6.69
N ASP A 129 -10.54 25.60 6.87
CA ASP A 129 -10.07 26.50 7.94
C ASP A 129 -8.53 26.54 8.03
N ASN A 130 -7.87 26.67 6.89
CA ASN A 130 -6.40 26.68 6.80
C ASN A 130 -5.74 25.46 7.47
N GLY A 131 -6.32 24.30 7.27
CA GLY A 131 -5.83 23.02 7.79
C GLY A 131 -6.36 22.63 9.17
N ALA A 132 -7.07 23.51 9.90
CA ALA A 132 -7.61 23.16 11.21
C ALA A 132 -8.68 22.08 11.13
N ARG A 133 -9.35 21.97 9.99
CA ARG A 133 -10.27 20.88 9.67
C ARG A 133 -10.00 20.32 8.27
N ALA A 134 -10.44 19.08 8.04
CA ALA A 134 -10.37 18.44 6.74
C ALA A 134 -11.60 17.57 6.50
N ARG A 135 -12.26 17.76 5.35
CA ARG A 135 -13.27 16.82 4.85
C ARG A 135 -12.58 15.77 3.98
N ILE A 136 -12.80 14.52 4.32
CA ILE A 136 -12.11 13.40 3.68
C ILE A 136 -13.11 12.34 3.28
N ARG A 137 -13.00 11.87 2.04
CA ARG A 137 -13.81 10.77 1.53
C ARG A 137 -13.30 9.41 2.02
N PRO A 138 -14.19 8.43 2.27
CA PRO A 138 -13.85 7.18 2.98
C PRO A 138 -12.81 6.31 2.29
N GLY A 139 -12.65 6.38 0.97
CA GLY A 139 -11.65 5.62 0.21
C GLY A 139 -10.24 6.24 0.20
N THR A 140 -10.06 7.44 0.78
CA THR A 140 -8.76 8.09 0.88
C THR A 140 -7.89 7.44 1.95
N THR A 141 -6.62 7.14 1.63
CA THR A 141 -5.71 6.56 2.64
C THR A 141 -5.30 7.60 3.69
N VAL A 142 -5.07 7.13 4.92
CA VAL A 142 -4.60 7.99 6.02
C VAL A 142 -3.25 8.65 5.66
N MET A 143 -2.37 7.90 5.01
CA MET A 143 -1.07 8.44 4.57
C MET A 143 -1.23 9.61 3.61
N ARG A 144 -2.13 9.51 2.62
CA ARG A 144 -2.40 10.59 1.67
C ARG A 144 -3.00 11.81 2.38
N ALA A 145 -3.98 11.59 3.25
CA ALA A 145 -4.58 12.67 4.03
C ALA A 145 -3.52 13.42 4.85
N ASN A 146 -2.64 12.68 5.54
CA ASN A 146 -1.56 13.28 6.31
C ASN A 146 -0.50 13.99 5.45
N ALA A 147 -0.19 13.49 4.26
CA ALA A 147 0.72 14.16 3.33
C ALA A 147 0.18 15.52 2.87
N THR A 148 -1.12 15.60 2.55
CA THR A 148 -1.78 16.87 2.21
C THR A 148 -1.81 17.84 3.41
N LEU A 149 -2.20 17.34 4.60
CA LEU A 149 -2.28 18.16 5.82
C LEU A 149 -0.93 18.67 6.32
N ALA A 150 0.16 17.92 6.09
CA ALA A 150 1.50 18.30 6.49
C ALA A 150 1.96 19.63 5.85
N ARG A 151 1.43 20.02 4.69
CA ARG A 151 1.67 21.31 4.03
C ARG A 151 1.11 22.49 4.87
N TYR A 152 0.11 22.22 5.69
CA TYR A 152 -0.51 23.16 6.62
C TYR A 152 0.04 23.01 8.05
N GLY A 153 1.07 22.18 8.25
CA GLY A 153 1.59 21.88 9.58
C GLY A 153 0.62 21.10 10.46
N ARG A 154 -0.23 20.27 9.84
CA ARG A 154 -1.30 19.54 10.52
C ARG A 154 -1.23 18.04 10.21
N ILE A 155 -1.93 17.25 11.03
CA ILE A 155 -2.02 15.79 10.91
C ILE A 155 -3.38 15.31 11.45
N LEU A 156 -3.82 14.12 11.03
CA LEU A 156 -4.97 13.44 11.64
C LEU A 156 -4.63 12.89 13.02
N GLY A 157 -5.64 12.76 13.88
CA GLY A 157 -5.50 12.15 15.20
C GLY A 157 -5.19 10.65 15.16
N PRO A 158 -5.99 9.81 14.48
CA PRO A 158 -5.72 8.37 14.35
C PRO A 158 -4.49 8.11 13.45
N ASP A 159 -3.57 7.25 13.92
CA ASP A 159 -2.30 6.92 13.27
C ASP A 159 -2.01 5.41 13.21
N PRO A 160 -2.91 4.60 12.63
CA PRO A 160 -2.72 3.16 12.56
C PRO A 160 -1.46 2.77 11.80
N ALA A 161 -0.80 1.67 12.19
CA ALA A 161 0.42 1.17 11.53
C ALA A 161 0.21 0.89 10.03
N SER A 162 -1.02 0.61 9.63
CA SER A 162 -1.45 0.39 8.24
C SER A 162 -1.74 1.66 7.45
N ALA A 163 -1.37 2.86 7.92
CA ALA A 163 -1.71 4.16 7.30
C ALA A 163 -1.39 4.25 5.80
N ILE A 164 -0.39 3.52 5.32
CA ILE A 164 -0.04 3.43 3.89
C ILE A 164 -1.19 2.88 3.03
N ALA A 165 -2.05 2.04 3.60
CA ALA A 165 -3.09 1.33 2.85
C ALA A 165 -4.49 1.51 3.43
N CYS A 166 -4.65 1.59 4.76
CA CYS A 166 -5.96 1.76 5.38
C CYS A 166 -6.58 3.09 4.97
N THR A 167 -7.89 3.08 4.76
CA THR A 167 -8.62 4.27 4.35
C THR A 167 -9.37 4.89 5.51
N VAL A 168 -9.64 6.18 5.42
CA VAL A 168 -10.30 6.98 6.46
C VAL A 168 -11.65 6.38 6.86
N GLY A 169 -12.46 5.91 5.89
CA GLY A 169 -13.74 5.26 6.19
C GLY A 169 -13.60 4.00 7.05
N GLY A 170 -12.60 3.15 6.75
CA GLY A 170 -12.31 1.97 7.56
C GLY A 170 -11.80 2.32 8.95
N VAL A 171 -10.96 3.37 9.05
CA VAL A 171 -10.42 3.85 10.33
C VAL A 171 -11.54 4.38 11.25
N VAL A 172 -12.50 5.14 10.68
CA VAL A 172 -13.67 5.61 11.44
C VAL A 172 -14.60 4.45 11.79
N ALA A 173 -14.91 3.57 10.83
CA ALA A 173 -15.80 2.44 11.06
C ALA A 173 -15.30 1.47 12.14
N ASN A 174 -13.98 1.36 12.33
CA ASN A 174 -13.37 0.54 13.39
C ASN A 174 -12.98 1.36 14.63
N ASN A 175 -13.02 2.68 14.56
CA ASN A 175 -12.38 3.59 15.53
C ASN A 175 -10.91 3.21 15.78
N ALA A 176 -10.21 2.80 14.74
CA ALA A 176 -8.80 2.41 14.83
C ALA A 176 -7.96 3.60 15.26
N SER A 177 -7.20 3.48 16.33
CA SER A 177 -6.48 4.59 16.94
C SER A 177 -5.01 4.63 16.57
N GLY A 178 -4.32 3.49 16.60
CA GLY A 178 -2.88 3.42 16.31
C GLY A 178 -1.99 3.73 17.51
N MET A 179 -0.80 4.26 17.23
CA MET A 179 0.33 4.32 18.17
C MET A 179 0.26 5.50 19.14
N THR A 180 -0.21 6.67 18.69
CA THR A 180 -0.17 7.91 19.46
C THR A 180 -1.55 8.46 19.84
N ALA A 181 -2.62 7.93 19.25
CA ALA A 181 -3.96 8.51 19.42
C ALA A 181 -4.60 8.21 20.78
N GLY A 182 -4.36 7.05 21.35
CA GLY A 182 -4.95 6.65 22.62
C GLY A 182 -6.48 6.76 22.64
N THR A 183 -7.01 7.24 23.78
CA THR A 183 -8.44 7.50 23.95
C THR A 183 -8.86 8.93 23.61
N THR A 184 -7.90 9.84 23.42
CA THR A 184 -8.13 11.30 23.30
C THR A 184 -7.99 11.83 21.88
N ARG A 185 -7.31 11.11 20.98
CA ARG A 185 -7.02 11.55 19.61
C ARG A 185 -7.54 10.57 18.55
N ASN A 186 -8.32 9.58 18.94
CA ASN A 186 -8.95 8.62 18.03
C ASN A 186 -10.06 9.28 17.19
N SER A 187 -10.64 8.54 16.24
CA SER A 187 -11.68 9.08 15.37
C SER A 187 -12.87 9.62 16.14
N TYR A 188 -13.30 8.96 17.21
CA TYR A 188 -14.44 9.40 18.00
C TYR A 188 -14.26 10.80 18.63
N ARG A 189 -13.03 11.15 19.01
CA ARG A 189 -12.71 12.41 19.68
C ARG A 189 -12.33 13.53 18.72
N THR A 190 -11.89 13.18 17.52
CA THR A 190 -11.44 14.17 16.51
C THR A 190 -12.43 14.36 15.35
N LEU A 191 -13.52 13.61 15.35
CA LEU A 191 -14.60 13.74 14.38
C LEU A 191 -15.44 15.01 14.65
N ALA A 192 -15.41 15.97 13.74
CA ALA A 192 -16.29 17.15 13.79
C ALA A 192 -17.68 16.84 13.25
N SER A 193 -17.79 16.24 12.08
CA SER A 193 -19.04 15.80 11.45
C SER A 193 -18.82 14.67 10.47
N LEU A 194 -19.89 14.02 10.07
CA LEU A 194 -19.88 13.02 8.99
C LEU A 194 -21.20 13.00 8.25
N THR A 195 -21.15 12.54 6.99
CA THR A 195 -22.31 12.20 6.18
C THR A 195 -22.38 10.69 6.02
N PHE A 196 -23.55 10.10 6.21
CA PHE A 196 -23.75 8.64 6.10
C PHE A 196 -25.12 8.30 5.52
N ALA A 197 -25.23 7.11 4.92
CA ALA A 197 -26.49 6.53 4.46
C ALA A 197 -26.91 5.39 5.38
N LEU A 198 -28.13 5.42 5.89
CA LEU A 198 -28.75 4.36 6.68
C LEU A 198 -29.20 3.17 5.80
N PRO A 199 -29.48 1.99 6.36
CA PRO A 199 -30.03 0.85 5.62
C PRO A 199 -31.34 1.16 4.89
N SER A 200 -32.14 2.10 5.43
CA SER A 200 -33.36 2.62 4.78
C SER A 200 -33.10 3.38 3.46
N GLY A 201 -31.84 3.81 3.23
CA GLY A 201 -31.46 4.72 2.15
C GLY A 201 -31.46 6.19 2.57
N THR A 202 -31.91 6.52 3.79
CA THR A 202 -31.88 7.90 4.30
C THR A 202 -30.43 8.37 4.48
N VAL A 203 -30.09 9.50 3.82
CA VAL A 203 -28.79 10.14 3.96
C VAL A 203 -28.86 11.24 5.01
N VAL A 204 -27.90 11.22 5.95
CA VAL A 204 -27.82 12.17 7.06
C VAL A 204 -26.47 12.89 6.99
N ASP A 205 -26.51 14.22 6.89
CA ASP A 205 -25.34 15.08 7.11
C ASP A 205 -25.41 15.68 8.52
N THR A 206 -24.51 15.27 9.40
CA THR A 206 -24.53 15.72 10.81
C THR A 206 -24.05 17.17 10.98
N ALA A 207 -23.56 17.81 9.94
CA ALA A 207 -23.23 19.23 9.92
C ALA A 207 -24.43 20.13 9.55
N ASP A 208 -25.50 19.55 8.99
CA ASP A 208 -26.71 20.32 8.65
C ASP A 208 -27.42 20.75 9.95
N PRO A 209 -27.66 22.05 10.16
CA PRO A 209 -28.40 22.54 11.32
C PRO A 209 -29.81 21.97 11.47
N HIS A 210 -30.42 21.51 10.37
CA HIS A 210 -31.76 20.92 10.33
C HIS A 210 -31.76 19.38 10.28
N ALA A 211 -30.60 18.74 10.51
CA ALA A 211 -30.47 17.29 10.41
C ALA A 211 -31.43 16.53 11.34
N ASP A 212 -31.59 16.97 12.60
CA ASP A 212 -32.51 16.34 13.56
C ASP A 212 -33.98 16.49 13.13
N GLU A 213 -34.40 17.62 12.63
CA GLU A 213 -35.76 17.85 12.10
C GLU A 213 -36.03 16.96 10.87
N THR A 214 -35.05 16.87 9.99
CA THR A 214 -35.12 16.03 8.80
C THR A 214 -35.21 14.56 9.17
N LEU A 215 -34.33 14.10 10.04
CA LEU A 215 -34.30 12.71 10.50
C LEU A 215 -35.60 12.34 11.24
N ALA A 216 -36.12 13.23 12.09
CA ALA A 216 -37.38 12.98 12.80
C ALA A 216 -38.58 12.82 11.86
N ARG A 217 -38.53 13.46 10.69
CA ARG A 217 -39.57 13.35 9.66
C ARG A 217 -39.42 12.09 8.81
N THR A 218 -38.19 11.70 8.46
CA THR A 218 -37.93 10.55 7.59
C THR A 218 -37.84 9.25 8.35
N GLU A 219 -37.32 9.27 9.59
CA GLU A 219 -37.06 8.11 10.43
C GLU A 219 -37.63 8.30 11.87
N PRO A 220 -38.94 8.54 12.05
CA PRO A 220 -39.53 8.88 13.35
C PRO A 220 -39.36 7.76 14.38
N GLU A 221 -39.46 6.48 13.97
CA GLU A 221 -39.28 5.33 14.85
C GLU A 221 -37.86 5.19 15.33
N LEU A 222 -36.87 5.43 14.45
CA LEU A 222 -35.46 5.44 14.81
C LEU A 222 -35.19 6.54 15.86
N CYS A 223 -35.66 7.77 15.61
CA CYS A 223 -35.48 8.87 16.56
C CYS A 223 -36.04 8.59 17.93
N SER A 224 -37.30 8.14 17.97
CA SER A 224 -37.98 7.81 19.25
C SER A 224 -37.31 6.64 19.97
N GLY A 225 -36.86 5.63 19.22
CA GLY A 225 -36.14 4.46 19.74
C GLY A 225 -34.78 4.81 20.34
N LEU A 226 -34.01 5.69 19.66
CA LEU A 226 -32.71 6.17 20.16
C LEU A 226 -32.89 6.97 21.48
N LEU A 227 -33.88 7.85 21.56
CA LEU A 227 -34.15 8.62 22.77
C LEU A 227 -34.65 7.73 23.91
N ALA A 228 -35.43 6.69 23.62
CA ALA A 228 -35.87 5.71 24.60
C ALA A 228 -34.69 4.89 25.17
N LEU A 229 -33.78 4.43 24.28
CA LEU A 229 -32.55 3.74 24.69
C LEU A 229 -31.65 4.67 25.53
N LYS A 230 -31.50 5.94 25.14
CA LYS A 230 -30.76 6.94 25.92
C LYS A 230 -31.34 7.08 27.34
N ALA A 231 -32.63 7.30 27.44
CA ALA A 231 -33.29 7.45 28.73
C ALA A 231 -33.14 6.19 29.63
N GLU A 232 -33.20 5.01 29.04
CA GLU A 232 -33.00 3.73 29.71
C GLU A 232 -31.56 3.56 30.23
N ILE A 233 -30.55 3.96 29.45
CA ILE A 233 -29.12 3.91 29.81
C ILE A 233 -28.85 4.92 30.95
N GLU A 234 -29.35 6.15 30.83
CA GLU A 234 -29.15 7.22 31.82
C GLU A 234 -29.84 6.93 33.14
N ALA A 235 -30.95 6.19 33.14
CA ALA A 235 -31.67 5.76 34.37
C ALA A 235 -30.94 4.62 35.09
N ASP A 236 -30.03 3.91 34.46
CA ASP A 236 -29.25 2.81 35.03
C ASP A 236 -27.86 3.30 35.45
N GLU A 237 -27.74 3.75 36.70
CA GLU A 237 -26.46 4.30 37.20
C GLU A 237 -25.30 3.30 37.11
N ALA A 238 -25.55 2.01 37.36
CA ALA A 238 -24.53 0.98 37.32
C ALA A 238 -24.02 0.77 35.87
N LEU A 239 -24.94 0.74 34.91
CA LEU A 239 -24.60 0.65 33.49
C LEU A 239 -23.84 1.90 33.00
N THR A 240 -24.30 3.09 33.38
CA THR A 240 -23.64 4.35 33.05
C THR A 240 -22.21 4.40 33.59
N ALA A 241 -21.99 3.99 34.84
CA ALA A 241 -20.66 3.91 35.42
C ALA A 241 -19.78 2.88 34.68
N ARG A 242 -20.37 1.71 34.33
CA ARG A 242 -19.68 0.67 33.57
C ARG A 242 -19.25 1.18 32.19
N ILE A 243 -20.15 1.85 31.45
CA ILE A 243 -19.85 2.43 30.12
C ILE A 243 -18.69 3.42 30.26
N ARG A 244 -18.70 4.35 31.18
CA ARG A 244 -17.63 5.32 31.40
C ARG A 244 -16.29 4.64 31.65
N ALA A 245 -16.25 3.69 32.59
CA ALA A 245 -15.03 2.96 32.95
C ALA A 245 -14.42 2.21 31.77
N LYS A 246 -15.27 1.61 30.92
CA LYS A 246 -14.78 0.87 29.73
C LYS A 246 -14.12 1.75 28.69
N TYR A 247 -14.42 3.03 28.64
CA TYR A 247 -13.79 3.96 27.68
C TYR A 247 -12.68 4.83 28.31
N GLU A 248 -12.27 4.57 29.56
CA GLU A 248 -11.02 5.11 30.14
C GLU A 248 -9.78 4.46 29.53
N ILE A 249 -9.89 3.22 29.04
CA ILE A 249 -8.85 2.53 28.25
C ILE A 249 -9.29 2.45 26.78
N LYS A 250 -8.38 2.10 25.89
CA LYS A 250 -8.73 1.80 24.49
C LYS A 250 -9.77 0.68 24.46
N ASN A 251 -10.90 0.93 23.82
CA ASN A 251 -11.97 -0.05 23.67
C ASN A 251 -12.72 0.17 22.36
N THR A 252 -12.70 -0.84 21.51
CA THR A 252 -13.46 -0.90 20.24
C THR A 252 -14.31 -2.16 20.18
N ASN A 253 -14.55 -2.81 21.32
CA ASN A 253 -15.39 -4.01 21.40
C ASN A 253 -16.86 -3.65 21.58
N GLY A 254 -17.69 -4.04 20.64
CA GLY A 254 -19.12 -3.71 20.62
C GLY A 254 -19.40 -2.29 20.12
N TYR A 255 -20.65 -1.88 20.22
CA TYR A 255 -21.06 -0.54 19.82
C TYR A 255 -20.75 0.50 20.89
N ARG A 256 -20.47 1.73 20.44
CA ARG A 256 -20.15 2.89 21.29
C ARG A 256 -21.35 3.33 22.14
N LEU A 257 -21.59 2.64 23.27
CA LEU A 257 -22.69 3.00 24.19
C LEU A 257 -22.48 4.37 24.87
N ASP A 258 -21.24 4.87 24.94
CA ASP A 258 -20.96 6.22 25.43
C ASP A 258 -21.51 7.32 24.50
N ALA A 259 -21.82 7.01 23.23
CA ALA A 259 -22.51 7.93 22.32
C ALA A 259 -23.88 8.38 22.86
N PHE A 260 -24.56 7.53 23.67
CA PHE A 260 -25.80 7.89 24.35
C PHE A 260 -25.57 8.84 25.52
N LEU A 261 -24.40 8.82 26.14
CA LEU A 261 -24.04 9.71 27.24
C LEU A 261 -23.51 11.05 26.76
N ASP A 262 -22.83 11.05 25.61
CA ASP A 262 -22.20 12.25 25.00
C ASP A 262 -23.19 13.02 24.10
N GLY A 263 -24.10 12.33 23.39
CA GLY A 263 -25.07 12.92 22.47
C GLY A 263 -26.39 13.30 23.17
N THR A 264 -26.97 14.45 22.82
CA THR A 264 -28.26 14.94 23.33
C THR A 264 -29.39 14.78 22.32
N THR A 265 -29.10 14.74 21.03
CA THR A 265 -30.08 14.57 19.96
C THR A 265 -29.86 13.26 19.19
N PRO A 266 -30.88 12.74 18.48
CA PRO A 266 -30.74 11.54 17.66
C PRO A 266 -29.57 11.60 16.67
N VAL A 267 -29.36 12.73 16.00
CA VAL A 267 -28.25 12.91 15.04
C VAL A 267 -26.90 12.88 15.74
N GLN A 268 -26.76 13.49 16.92
CA GLN A 268 -25.52 13.45 17.69
C GLN A 268 -25.20 12.02 18.19
N ILE A 269 -26.23 11.30 18.64
CA ILE A 269 -26.08 9.89 19.04
C ILE A 269 -25.65 9.04 17.85
N LEU A 270 -26.31 9.16 16.70
CA LEU A 270 -25.94 8.44 15.48
C LEU A 270 -24.52 8.78 15.02
N ARG A 271 -24.11 10.06 15.05
CA ARG A 271 -22.73 10.46 14.75
C ARG A 271 -21.72 9.68 15.58
N GLY A 272 -21.99 9.57 16.89
CA GLY A 272 -21.12 8.80 17.78
C GLY A 272 -21.15 7.29 17.49
N LEU A 273 -22.34 6.73 17.23
CA LEU A 273 -22.55 5.32 16.96
C LEU A 273 -21.95 4.85 15.62
N MET A 274 -21.87 5.72 14.63
CA MET A 274 -21.23 5.40 13.34
C MET A 274 -19.74 5.13 13.49
N VAL A 275 -19.07 5.73 14.47
CA VAL A 275 -17.68 5.46 14.81
C VAL A 275 -17.58 4.12 15.56
N GLY A 276 -16.84 3.16 15.03
CA GLY A 276 -16.74 1.82 15.59
C GLY A 276 -17.95 0.91 15.27
N SER A 277 -18.81 1.31 14.31
CA SER A 277 -19.95 0.50 13.86
C SER A 277 -19.57 -0.66 12.94
N GLU A 278 -18.36 -0.69 12.43
CA GLU A 278 -17.85 -1.75 11.53
C GLU A 278 -18.71 -1.97 10.28
N GLY A 279 -19.37 -0.89 9.79
CA GLY A 279 -20.26 -0.95 8.64
C GLY A 279 -21.60 -1.65 8.89
N THR A 280 -21.98 -1.87 10.15
CA THR A 280 -23.22 -2.55 10.51
C THR A 280 -24.42 -1.60 10.68
N PHE A 281 -24.19 -0.27 10.70
CA PHE A 281 -25.22 0.76 10.89
C PHE A 281 -25.47 1.60 9.65
N GLY A 282 -24.54 1.66 8.70
CA GLY A 282 -24.68 2.45 7.51
C GLY A 282 -23.38 2.59 6.74
N PHE A 283 -23.45 3.34 5.64
CA PHE A 283 -22.31 3.70 4.80
C PHE A 283 -21.84 5.12 5.13
N ILE A 284 -20.59 5.29 5.51
CA ILE A 284 -19.96 6.59 5.72
C ILE A 284 -19.49 7.13 4.38
N SER A 285 -20.02 8.26 3.93
CA SER A 285 -19.68 8.88 2.64
C SER A 285 -18.67 10.00 2.72
N ASP A 286 -18.68 10.76 3.81
CA ASP A 286 -17.74 11.85 4.07
C ASP A 286 -17.49 12.00 5.56
N VAL A 287 -16.28 12.40 5.91
CA VAL A 287 -15.84 12.61 7.30
C VAL A 287 -15.13 13.95 7.40
N VAL A 288 -15.53 14.77 8.36
CA VAL A 288 -14.82 16.00 8.71
C VAL A 288 -14.09 15.80 10.03
N PHE A 289 -12.77 15.89 9.99
CA PHE A 289 -11.93 15.83 11.18
C PHE A 289 -11.49 17.22 11.64
N ASP A 290 -11.45 17.42 12.94
CA ASP A 290 -10.56 18.38 13.57
C ASP A 290 -9.14 17.81 13.53
N THR A 291 -8.22 18.55 12.94
CA THR A 291 -6.83 18.11 12.76
C THR A 291 -5.96 18.53 13.92
N LEU A 292 -4.83 17.87 14.10
CA LEU A 292 -3.87 18.17 15.16
C LEU A 292 -2.63 18.90 14.62
N PRO A 293 -1.95 19.73 15.45
CA PRO A 293 -0.65 20.27 15.07
C PRO A 293 0.36 19.16 14.77
N LEU A 294 1.18 19.36 13.75
CA LEU A 294 2.31 18.48 13.44
C LEU A 294 3.56 18.99 14.15
N ASP A 295 3.82 18.46 15.34
CA ASP A 295 5.04 18.77 16.08
C ASP A 295 6.26 18.16 15.39
N ARG A 296 7.21 19.02 15.01
CA ARG A 296 8.37 18.64 14.18
C ARG A 296 9.63 18.35 14.96
N LYS A 297 9.68 18.71 16.24
CA LYS A 297 10.83 18.41 17.11
C LYS A 297 10.61 17.02 17.72
N VAL A 298 11.37 16.06 17.24
CA VAL A 298 11.20 14.65 17.57
C VAL A 298 12.48 14.09 18.16
N SER A 299 12.37 13.33 19.23
CA SER A 299 13.44 12.51 19.78
C SER A 299 12.89 11.12 20.07
N SER A 300 13.55 10.09 19.55
CA SER A 300 13.13 8.69 19.74
C SER A 300 14.29 7.88 20.31
N GLY A 301 13.96 6.99 21.24
CA GLY A 301 14.92 6.04 21.84
C GLY A 301 14.44 4.59 21.63
N LEU A 302 15.38 3.71 21.31
CA LEU A 302 15.14 2.27 21.29
C LEU A 302 15.93 1.64 22.42
N LEU A 303 15.22 1.11 23.42
CA LEU A 303 15.78 0.65 24.70
C LEU A 303 15.52 -0.85 24.85
N PHE A 304 16.55 -1.63 25.15
CA PHE A 304 16.49 -3.09 25.24
C PHE A 304 16.51 -3.57 26.67
N PHE A 305 15.63 -4.51 26.98
CA PHE A 305 15.38 -5.04 28.32
C PHE A 305 15.64 -6.55 28.37
N PRO A 306 15.95 -7.12 29.56
CA PRO A 306 16.18 -8.55 29.70
C PRO A 306 14.94 -9.41 29.51
N SER A 307 13.72 -8.82 29.62
CA SER A 307 12.45 -9.54 29.44
C SER A 307 11.31 -8.61 29.03
N LEU A 308 10.24 -9.21 28.47
CA LEU A 308 9.01 -8.49 28.12
C LEU A 308 8.36 -7.83 29.33
N THR A 309 8.34 -8.52 30.47
CA THR A 309 7.78 -8.02 31.74
C THR A 309 8.58 -6.82 32.26
N ALA A 310 9.93 -6.87 32.19
CA ALA A 310 10.78 -5.75 32.58
C ALA A 310 10.54 -4.51 31.69
N ALA A 311 10.40 -4.70 30.38
CA ALA A 311 10.06 -3.63 29.45
C ALA A 311 8.68 -3.05 29.77
N ALA A 312 7.68 -3.88 29.99
CA ALA A 312 6.30 -3.46 30.31
C ALA A 312 6.23 -2.67 31.65
N ALA A 313 7.03 -3.06 32.63
CA ALA A 313 7.10 -2.34 33.92
C ALA A 313 7.68 -0.93 33.81
N ALA A 314 8.50 -0.65 32.78
CA ALA A 314 9.07 0.68 32.53
C ALA A 314 8.09 1.66 31.86
N VAL A 315 7.00 1.17 31.26
CA VAL A 315 6.06 1.99 30.47
C VAL A 315 5.45 3.16 31.28
N PRO A 316 4.94 2.98 32.50
CA PRO A 316 4.38 4.10 33.27
C PRO A 316 5.37 5.25 33.50
N LEU A 317 6.66 4.94 33.66
CA LEU A 317 7.70 5.95 33.86
C LEU A 317 7.86 6.86 32.64
N PHE A 318 7.78 6.30 31.43
CA PHE A 318 7.84 7.10 30.19
C PHE A 318 6.55 7.88 29.94
N ASN A 319 5.38 7.30 30.31
CA ASN A 319 4.13 8.03 30.25
C ASN A 319 4.14 9.27 31.17
N GLU A 320 4.63 9.11 32.41
CA GLU A 320 4.80 10.23 33.36
C GLU A 320 5.79 11.27 32.87
N ALA A 321 6.82 10.85 32.13
CA ALA A 321 7.79 11.74 31.48
C ALA A 321 7.24 12.48 30.26
N GLY A 322 6.02 12.16 29.81
CA GLY A 322 5.33 12.83 28.70
C GLY A 322 5.63 12.22 27.32
N ALA A 323 6.03 10.96 27.24
CA ALA A 323 6.18 10.27 25.96
C ALA A 323 4.85 10.23 25.19
N ILE A 324 4.90 10.52 23.88
CA ILE A 324 3.72 10.47 23.01
C ILE A 324 3.46 9.03 22.52
N ALA A 325 4.52 8.24 22.44
CA ALA A 325 4.46 6.83 22.10
C ALA A 325 5.44 6.02 22.94
N VAL A 326 5.00 4.86 23.42
CA VAL A 326 5.83 3.83 24.02
C VAL A 326 5.39 2.50 23.42
N GLU A 327 6.21 1.96 22.53
CA GLU A 327 5.93 0.80 21.71
C GLU A 327 6.73 -0.41 22.18
N LEU A 328 6.05 -1.46 22.58
CA LEU A 328 6.66 -2.69 23.09
C LEU A 328 6.89 -3.69 21.95
N MET A 329 8.03 -4.36 21.96
CA MET A 329 8.41 -5.44 21.04
C MET A 329 9.11 -6.55 21.81
N ASP A 330 8.69 -7.81 21.64
CA ASP A 330 9.37 -8.97 22.18
C ASP A 330 10.54 -9.45 21.28
N GLY A 331 11.33 -10.40 21.77
CA GLY A 331 12.48 -10.93 21.04
C GLY A 331 12.10 -11.65 19.73
N ASN A 332 10.91 -12.26 19.65
CA ASN A 332 10.42 -12.85 18.40
C ASN A 332 10.16 -11.79 17.35
N THR A 333 9.53 -10.68 17.73
CA THR A 333 9.30 -9.52 16.86
C THR A 333 10.61 -8.91 16.39
N LEU A 334 11.56 -8.67 17.29
CA LEU A 334 12.86 -8.06 16.97
C LEU A 334 13.64 -8.91 15.97
N ARG A 335 13.73 -10.23 16.20
CA ARG A 335 14.42 -11.16 15.29
C ARG A 335 13.72 -11.26 13.92
N ALA A 336 12.40 -11.31 13.87
CA ALA A 336 11.66 -11.33 12.60
C ALA A 336 11.88 -10.05 11.79
N SER A 337 12.08 -8.91 12.47
CA SER A 337 12.22 -7.60 11.81
C SER A 337 13.50 -7.44 10.99
N VAL A 338 14.51 -8.35 11.10
CA VAL A 338 15.73 -8.32 10.26
C VAL A 338 15.44 -8.46 8.77
N SER A 339 14.28 -8.99 8.41
CA SER A 339 13.82 -9.03 7.02
C SER A 339 13.46 -7.63 6.47
N VAL A 340 13.32 -6.63 7.32
CA VAL A 340 12.95 -5.26 6.95
C VAL A 340 14.18 -4.45 6.57
N ARG A 341 14.13 -3.81 5.43
CA ARG A 341 15.26 -2.99 4.93
C ARG A 341 15.64 -1.88 5.92
N GLY A 342 16.88 -1.88 6.36
CA GLY A 342 17.45 -0.88 7.28
C GLY A 342 17.43 -1.30 8.75
N VAL A 343 16.93 -2.49 9.09
CA VAL A 343 17.05 -3.08 10.42
C VAL A 343 18.40 -3.79 10.53
N PRO A 344 19.13 -3.66 11.67
CA PRO A 344 20.43 -4.30 11.86
C PRO A 344 20.33 -5.83 11.76
N ALA A 345 21.22 -6.43 10.96
CA ALA A 345 21.20 -7.87 10.72
C ALA A 345 21.57 -8.69 11.97
N ASP A 346 22.33 -8.12 12.90
CA ASP A 346 22.75 -8.77 14.15
C ASP A 346 21.61 -8.98 15.14
N TRP A 347 20.44 -8.33 14.93
CA TRP A 347 19.21 -8.62 15.70
C TRP A 347 18.73 -10.07 15.54
N ALA A 348 19.13 -10.77 14.48
CA ALA A 348 18.90 -12.21 14.36
C ALA A 348 19.50 -13.02 15.54
N GLY A 349 20.55 -12.52 16.16
CA GLY A 349 21.24 -13.11 17.32
C GLY A 349 20.70 -12.69 18.69
N LEU A 350 19.63 -11.88 18.76
CA LEU A 350 19.04 -11.48 20.05
C LEU A 350 18.49 -12.69 20.81
N PRO A 351 18.69 -12.78 22.14
CA PRO A 351 18.02 -13.77 22.99
C PRO A 351 16.49 -13.67 22.85
N ARG A 352 15.79 -14.79 23.01
CA ARG A 352 14.31 -14.84 22.84
C ARG A 352 13.56 -14.01 23.86
N GLU A 353 14.07 -13.95 25.07
CA GLU A 353 13.53 -13.23 26.23
C GLU A 353 13.76 -11.72 26.12
N THR A 354 14.71 -11.26 25.31
CA THR A 354 14.97 -9.83 25.12
C THR A 354 13.73 -9.13 24.60
N ALA A 355 13.42 -7.96 25.16
CA ALA A 355 12.39 -7.09 24.67
C ALA A 355 12.92 -5.68 24.44
N ALA A 356 12.18 -4.87 23.68
CA ALA A 356 12.54 -3.48 23.48
C ALA A 356 11.33 -2.54 23.61
N LEU A 357 11.60 -1.32 24.10
CA LEU A 357 10.69 -0.19 24.00
C LEU A 357 11.21 0.82 22.96
N LEU A 358 10.38 1.15 21.99
CA LEU A 358 10.56 2.36 21.19
C LEU A 358 9.77 3.48 21.86
N VAL A 359 10.49 4.49 22.37
CA VAL A 359 9.91 5.64 23.09
C VAL A 359 10.10 6.88 22.26
N GLU A 360 9.04 7.66 22.08
CA GLU A 360 9.10 8.90 21.29
C GLU A 360 8.52 10.09 22.06
N PHE A 361 9.21 11.21 21.96
CA PHE A 361 8.78 12.52 22.45
C PHE A 361 8.67 13.49 21.27
N ARG A 362 7.64 14.32 21.29
CA ARG A 362 7.43 15.37 20.30
C ARG A 362 7.15 16.69 20.99
N ALA A 363 7.72 17.76 20.47
CA ALA A 363 7.55 19.09 21.00
C ALA A 363 7.36 20.14 19.89
N PRO A 364 6.67 21.24 20.17
CA PRO A 364 6.54 22.34 19.22
C PRO A 364 7.85 23.09 19.01
N ASP A 365 8.75 23.11 20.03
CA ASP A 365 9.99 23.89 20.03
C ASP A 365 11.17 23.14 20.67
N GLU A 366 12.36 23.72 20.57
CA GLU A 366 13.60 23.16 21.11
C GLU A 366 13.62 23.12 22.66
N ALA A 367 12.98 24.08 23.33
CA ALA A 367 12.96 24.14 24.79
C ALA A 367 12.12 22.97 25.37
N GLY A 368 10.97 22.74 24.79
CA GLY A 368 10.12 21.59 25.11
C GLY A 368 10.82 20.25 24.81
N GLN A 369 11.50 20.16 23.66
CA GLN A 369 12.24 18.97 23.30
C GLN A 369 13.38 18.67 24.28
N ALA A 370 14.15 19.67 24.66
CA ALA A 370 15.23 19.53 25.65
C ALA A 370 14.68 19.17 27.05
N ALA A 371 13.47 19.62 27.40
CA ALA A 371 12.84 19.23 28.67
C ALA A 371 12.47 17.75 28.66
N PHE A 372 11.88 17.25 27.57
CA PHE A 372 11.54 15.83 27.42
C PHE A 372 12.80 14.94 27.43
N GLU A 373 13.88 15.34 26.76
CA GLU A 373 15.12 14.57 26.75
C GLU A 373 15.74 14.46 28.14
N ARG A 374 15.68 15.52 28.98
CA ARG A 374 16.13 15.44 30.36
C ARG A 374 15.25 14.48 31.19
N ALA A 375 13.93 14.54 31.02
CA ALA A 375 13.01 13.65 31.69
C ALA A 375 13.28 12.18 31.28
N ALA A 376 13.47 11.94 29.98
CA ALA A 376 13.80 10.63 29.44
C ALA A 376 15.12 10.10 30.00
N ALA A 377 16.17 10.92 30.08
CA ALA A 377 17.46 10.53 30.64
C ALA A 377 17.33 10.10 32.11
N ALA A 378 16.58 10.88 32.92
CA ALA A 378 16.32 10.54 34.32
C ALA A 378 15.53 9.21 34.49
N VAL A 379 14.67 8.86 33.54
CA VAL A 379 14.02 7.54 33.51
C VAL A 379 15.04 6.46 33.19
N VAL A 380 15.84 6.63 32.11
CA VAL A 380 16.83 5.65 31.66
C VAL A 380 17.83 5.29 32.76
N GLU A 381 18.30 6.25 33.56
CA GLU A 381 19.23 6.04 34.69
C GLU A 381 18.68 5.05 35.75
N ARG A 382 17.38 4.84 35.78
CA ARG A 382 16.69 3.96 36.74
C ARG A 382 16.41 2.56 36.20
N LEU A 383 16.71 2.32 34.91
CA LEU A 383 16.33 1.08 34.23
C LEU A 383 17.51 0.13 34.11
N GLU A 384 17.25 -1.16 34.22
CA GLU A 384 18.18 -2.22 33.88
C GLU A 384 18.06 -2.54 32.38
N LEU A 385 18.99 -2.01 31.59
CA LEU A 385 19.03 -2.19 30.15
C LEU A 385 20.12 -3.19 29.75
N VAL A 386 19.89 -3.91 28.66
CA VAL A 386 20.82 -4.90 28.11
C VAL A 386 21.30 -4.51 26.71
N ALA A 387 22.50 -4.91 26.34
CA ALA A 387 23.06 -4.71 25.00
C ALA A 387 23.62 -6.03 24.46
N PRO A 388 22.75 -6.99 24.07
CA PRO A 388 23.17 -8.34 23.73
C PRO A 388 23.86 -8.44 22.36
N VAL A 389 23.73 -7.44 21.48
CA VAL A 389 24.40 -7.37 20.17
C VAL A 389 24.97 -5.96 19.94
N ALA A 390 25.92 -5.84 19.01
CA ALA A 390 26.72 -4.64 18.81
C ALA A 390 25.94 -3.41 18.35
N SER A 391 24.85 -3.60 17.62
CA SER A 391 23.99 -2.51 17.12
C SER A 391 23.10 -1.87 18.18
N VAL A 392 23.00 -2.47 19.39
CA VAL A 392 22.16 -1.96 20.48
C VAL A 392 22.91 -0.89 21.26
N THR A 393 22.40 0.34 21.23
CA THR A 393 23.02 1.52 21.88
C THR A 393 22.24 2.06 23.08
N ASN A 394 20.97 1.64 23.25
CA ASN A 394 20.11 2.08 24.36
C ASN A 394 20.03 3.60 24.56
N GLY A 395 19.91 4.35 23.49
CA GLY A 395 19.95 5.82 23.55
C GLY A 395 18.81 6.49 22.80
N PHE A 396 18.62 7.78 23.10
CA PHE A 396 17.75 8.66 22.34
C PHE A 396 18.52 9.35 21.23
N THR A 397 17.85 9.60 20.10
CA THR A 397 18.41 10.27 18.94
C THR A 397 17.41 11.25 18.33
N ARG A 398 17.93 12.28 17.65
CA ARG A 398 17.16 13.19 16.77
C ARG A 398 17.43 12.90 15.29
N ASP A 399 18.28 11.95 14.99
CA ASP A 399 18.58 11.57 13.60
C ASP A 399 17.36 10.95 12.94
N ALA A 400 16.85 11.62 11.91
CA ALA A 400 15.64 11.21 11.20
C ALA A 400 15.76 9.84 10.55
N GLY A 401 16.96 9.47 10.09
CA GLY A 401 17.23 8.18 9.48
C GLY A 401 17.12 7.03 10.49
N ALA A 402 17.76 7.18 11.65
CA ALA A 402 17.68 6.22 12.75
C ALA A 402 16.25 6.08 13.27
N ILE A 403 15.55 7.20 13.51
CA ILE A 403 14.15 7.23 13.95
C ILE A 403 13.27 6.49 12.93
N SER A 404 13.43 6.79 11.63
CA SER A 404 12.71 6.08 10.57
C SER A 404 12.97 4.56 10.59
N GLY A 405 14.21 4.15 10.86
CA GLY A 405 14.60 2.75 11.01
C GLY A 405 13.87 2.06 12.17
N TYR A 406 13.82 2.69 13.35
CA TYR A 406 13.10 2.17 14.52
C TYR A 406 11.60 1.97 14.24
N TRP A 407 10.97 2.98 13.64
CA TRP A 407 9.56 2.90 13.28
C TRP A 407 9.27 1.87 12.19
N LYS A 408 10.17 1.68 11.22
CA LYS A 408 10.04 0.61 10.21
C LYS A 408 10.05 -0.76 10.86
N ALA A 409 10.99 -1.03 11.78
CA ALA A 409 11.03 -2.28 12.52
C ALA A 409 9.73 -2.52 13.29
N ARG A 410 9.23 -1.51 14.03
CA ARG A 410 8.00 -1.64 14.82
C ARG A 410 6.74 -1.83 13.97
N LYS A 411 6.58 -1.04 12.90
CA LYS A 411 5.41 -1.14 12.00
C LYS A 411 5.36 -2.43 11.20
N ALA A 412 6.49 -3.11 11.05
CA ALA A 412 6.56 -4.39 10.34
C ALA A 412 6.12 -5.60 11.20
N PHE A 413 5.78 -5.43 12.47
CA PHE A 413 5.43 -6.51 13.39
C PHE A 413 4.52 -7.57 12.75
N VAL A 414 3.30 -7.19 12.33
CA VAL A 414 2.32 -8.13 11.77
C VAL A 414 2.85 -8.80 10.50
N THR A 415 3.55 -8.05 9.66
CA THR A 415 4.00 -8.53 8.35
C THR A 415 5.29 -9.34 8.43
N ALA A 416 6.24 -8.94 9.26
CA ALA A 416 7.51 -9.66 9.42
C ALA A 416 7.31 -10.99 10.17
N VAL A 417 6.61 -10.96 11.29
CA VAL A 417 6.28 -12.18 12.06
C VAL A 417 5.34 -13.08 11.25
N GLY A 418 4.27 -12.50 10.69
CA GLY A 418 3.33 -13.26 9.87
C GLY A 418 3.97 -13.84 8.61
N GLY A 419 4.94 -13.15 8.01
CA GLY A 419 5.70 -13.62 6.85
C GLY A 419 6.64 -14.79 7.16
N SER A 420 7.10 -14.94 8.40
CA SER A 420 7.97 -16.04 8.84
C SER A 420 7.21 -17.32 9.23
N ARG A 421 5.86 -17.29 9.22
CA ARG A 421 5.05 -18.47 9.55
C ARG A 421 5.29 -19.63 8.58
N PRO A 422 5.09 -20.90 9.00
CA PRO A 422 5.08 -22.03 8.08
C PRO A 422 4.01 -21.86 6.99
N ALA A 423 4.35 -22.18 5.74
CA ALA A 423 3.40 -22.18 4.64
C ALA A 423 2.19 -23.08 4.93
N GLY A 424 0.99 -22.68 4.50
CA GLY A 424 -0.25 -23.40 4.74
C GLY A 424 -0.96 -23.06 6.04
N THR A 425 -0.30 -22.34 6.96
CA THR A 425 -0.90 -21.99 8.24
C THR A 425 -1.76 -20.74 8.16
N THR A 426 -2.81 -20.70 8.99
CA THR A 426 -3.64 -19.53 9.26
C THR A 426 -2.92 -18.60 10.21
N LEU A 427 -3.02 -17.29 10.01
CA LEU A 427 -2.47 -16.26 10.89
C LEU A 427 -3.62 -15.55 11.63
N ILE A 428 -3.54 -15.56 12.95
CA ILE A 428 -4.42 -14.79 13.84
C ILE A 428 -3.63 -13.61 14.38
N THR A 429 -4.22 -12.44 14.32
CA THR A 429 -3.69 -11.23 14.96
C THR A 429 -4.74 -10.68 15.91
N GLU A 430 -4.47 -10.75 17.19
CA GLU A 430 -5.33 -10.27 18.23
C GLU A 430 -4.77 -9.02 18.90
N ASP A 431 -5.68 -8.21 19.45
CA ASP A 431 -5.33 -7.10 20.32
C ASP A 431 -6.30 -7.03 21.51
N PHE A 432 -5.77 -6.52 22.61
CA PHE A 432 -6.56 -6.24 23.79
C PHE A 432 -5.97 -5.06 24.56
N ALA A 433 -6.72 -4.49 25.48
CA ALA A 433 -6.22 -3.43 26.36
C ALA A 433 -6.47 -3.76 27.82
N VAL A 434 -5.50 -3.38 28.64
CA VAL A 434 -5.60 -3.37 30.10
C VAL A 434 -5.19 -1.98 30.62
N PRO A 435 -5.53 -1.60 31.84
CA PRO A 435 -4.96 -0.40 32.44
C PRO A 435 -3.43 -0.43 32.34
N PRO A 436 -2.74 0.65 31.92
CA PRO A 436 -1.28 0.66 31.72
C PRO A 436 -0.48 0.21 32.95
N SER A 437 -1.00 0.45 34.17
CA SER A 437 -0.41 -0.01 35.42
C SER A 437 -0.44 -1.53 35.62
N ARG A 438 -1.27 -2.27 34.85
CA ARG A 438 -1.41 -3.72 34.91
C ARG A 438 -0.74 -4.43 33.72
N LEU A 439 -0.02 -3.67 32.87
CA LEU A 439 0.53 -4.18 31.62
C LEU A 439 1.56 -5.29 31.83
N ALA A 440 2.43 -5.15 32.85
CA ALA A 440 3.45 -6.16 33.15
C ALA A 440 2.82 -7.50 33.57
N ASP A 441 1.82 -7.46 34.44
CA ASP A 441 1.06 -8.65 34.87
C ASP A 441 0.36 -9.31 33.68
N ALA A 442 -0.23 -8.50 32.79
CA ALA A 442 -0.91 -9.00 31.59
C ALA A 442 0.06 -9.66 30.59
N CYS A 443 1.27 -9.11 30.44
CA CYS A 443 2.32 -9.74 29.63
C CYS A 443 2.73 -11.10 30.19
N GLU A 444 2.94 -11.20 31.50
CA GLU A 444 3.33 -12.46 32.16
C GLU A 444 2.27 -13.54 31.97
N GLU A 445 0.99 -13.20 32.21
CA GLU A 445 -0.11 -14.15 32.06
C GLU A 445 -0.34 -14.56 30.60
N LEU A 446 -0.24 -13.61 29.65
CA LEU A 446 -0.35 -13.93 28.24
C LEU A 446 0.74 -14.93 27.81
N LEU A 447 2.00 -14.72 28.22
CA LEU A 447 3.09 -15.64 27.92
C LEU A 447 2.84 -17.02 28.55
N GLY A 448 2.36 -17.06 29.80
CA GLY A 448 1.99 -18.28 30.47
C GLY A 448 0.88 -19.04 29.75
N LEU A 449 -0.14 -18.32 29.28
CA LEU A 449 -1.27 -18.88 28.53
C LEU A 449 -0.82 -19.43 27.16
N GLN A 450 0.01 -18.69 26.43
CA GLN A 450 0.59 -19.15 25.17
C GLN A 450 1.38 -20.45 25.36
N ALA A 451 2.22 -20.52 26.38
CA ALA A 451 3.00 -21.71 26.70
C ALA A 451 2.10 -22.90 27.08
N ALA A 452 1.06 -22.67 27.88
CA ALA A 452 0.12 -23.73 28.31
C ALA A 452 -0.63 -24.37 27.13
N HIS A 453 -0.96 -23.58 26.11
CA HIS A 453 -1.60 -24.03 24.87
C HIS A 453 -0.60 -24.40 23.76
N GLY A 454 0.72 -24.34 24.02
CA GLY A 454 1.76 -24.73 23.05
C GLY A 454 1.85 -23.78 21.84
N PHE A 455 1.59 -22.47 22.04
CA PHE A 455 1.84 -21.44 21.04
C PHE A 455 3.15 -20.72 21.34
N ASP A 456 3.94 -20.48 20.29
CA ASP A 456 5.13 -19.62 20.32
C ASP A 456 4.77 -18.32 19.58
N ALA A 457 3.99 -17.48 20.23
CA ALA A 457 3.45 -16.27 19.65
C ALA A 457 4.36 -15.07 19.89
N ALA A 458 4.45 -14.18 18.91
CA ALA A 458 5.11 -12.89 19.09
C ALA A 458 4.16 -11.89 19.73
N VAL A 459 4.73 -11.01 20.59
CA VAL A 459 3.98 -9.96 21.31
C VAL A 459 4.59 -8.59 21.03
N ALA A 460 3.72 -7.66 20.66
CA ALA A 460 4.08 -6.25 20.55
C ALA A 460 2.88 -5.40 20.99
N GLY A 461 3.04 -4.08 21.14
CA GLY A 461 1.89 -3.28 21.54
C GLY A 461 2.13 -1.80 21.65
N HIS A 462 1.03 -1.05 21.66
CA HIS A 462 0.99 0.38 21.98
C HIS A 462 0.94 0.52 23.51
N ALA A 463 2.08 0.24 24.13
CA ALA A 463 2.18 0.02 25.58
C ALA A 463 1.82 1.27 26.39
N ALA A 464 2.06 2.48 25.86
CA ALA A 464 1.63 3.73 26.48
C ALA A 464 0.14 3.72 26.87
N HIS A 465 -0.67 3.01 26.11
CA HIS A 465 -2.13 2.94 26.29
C HIS A 465 -2.62 1.58 26.83
N GLY A 466 -1.71 0.74 27.34
CA GLY A 466 -2.06 -0.60 27.84
C GLY A 466 -2.51 -1.59 26.75
N ASN A 467 -2.29 -1.28 25.49
CA ASN A 467 -2.71 -2.10 24.36
C ASN A 467 -1.60 -3.05 23.92
N LEU A 468 -1.92 -4.34 23.88
CA LEU A 468 -1.03 -5.41 23.41
C LEU A 468 -1.62 -6.12 22.19
N HIS A 469 -0.74 -6.56 21.31
CA HIS A 469 -1.05 -7.42 20.18
C HIS A 469 -0.25 -8.71 20.29
N PHE A 470 -0.82 -9.81 19.83
CA PHE A 470 -0.10 -11.06 19.63
C PHE A 470 -0.46 -11.74 18.33
N LEU A 471 0.48 -12.53 17.79
CA LEU A 471 0.30 -13.27 16.55
C LEU A 471 0.42 -14.76 16.82
N LEU A 472 -0.61 -15.52 16.40
CA LEU A 472 -0.65 -16.98 16.43
C LEU A 472 -0.66 -17.49 14.99
N ALA A 473 0.06 -18.61 14.75
CA ALA A 473 -0.05 -19.37 13.52
C ALA A 473 -0.39 -20.83 13.83
N PHE A 474 -1.37 -21.37 13.10
CA PHE A 474 -1.79 -22.77 13.22
C PHE A 474 -2.39 -23.28 11.91
N ASP A 475 -2.52 -24.58 11.74
CA ASP A 475 -3.08 -25.18 10.54
C ASP A 475 -4.61 -25.33 10.68
N ALA A 476 -5.36 -24.41 10.08
CA ALA A 476 -6.83 -24.42 10.13
C ALA A 476 -7.46 -25.63 9.42
N SER A 477 -6.70 -26.41 8.64
CA SER A 477 -7.19 -27.65 8.06
C SER A 477 -7.20 -28.83 9.05
N LYS A 478 -6.53 -28.68 10.20
CA LYS A 478 -6.43 -29.70 11.24
C LYS A 478 -7.42 -29.42 12.39
N PRO A 479 -8.42 -30.27 12.62
CA PRO A 479 -9.38 -30.08 13.72
C PRO A 479 -8.72 -29.89 15.09
N SER A 480 -7.65 -30.65 15.39
CA SER A 480 -6.92 -30.51 16.66
C SER A 480 -6.28 -29.14 16.88
N ASP A 481 -5.81 -28.50 15.80
CA ASP A 481 -5.23 -27.16 15.85
C ASP A 481 -6.33 -26.10 16.04
N VAL A 482 -7.49 -26.31 15.41
CA VAL A 482 -8.67 -25.46 15.58
C VAL A 482 -9.22 -25.57 17.00
N ASP A 483 -9.31 -26.79 17.56
CA ASP A 483 -9.75 -27.01 18.95
C ASP A 483 -8.79 -26.35 19.96
N ARG A 484 -7.47 -26.46 19.70
CA ARG A 484 -6.44 -25.80 20.51
C ARG A 484 -6.57 -24.28 20.48
N TYR A 485 -6.80 -23.71 19.29
CA TYR A 485 -7.06 -22.28 19.13
C TYR A 485 -8.34 -21.84 19.85
N ALA A 486 -9.43 -22.60 19.73
CA ALA A 486 -10.67 -22.31 20.43
C ALA A 486 -10.49 -22.27 21.95
N ALA A 487 -9.81 -23.28 22.52
CA ALA A 487 -9.52 -23.33 23.95
C ALA A 487 -8.64 -22.14 24.42
N PHE A 488 -7.63 -21.80 23.62
CA PHE A 488 -6.79 -20.63 23.90
C PHE A 488 -7.63 -19.35 23.92
N MET A 489 -8.51 -19.13 22.94
CA MET A 489 -9.34 -17.93 22.87
C MET A 489 -10.31 -17.82 24.05
N ASP A 490 -10.88 -18.94 24.49
CA ASP A 490 -11.73 -18.99 25.67
C ASP A 490 -10.99 -18.54 26.94
N ASP A 491 -9.78 -19.04 27.15
CA ASP A 491 -8.95 -18.70 28.31
C ASP A 491 -8.41 -17.28 28.21
N PHE A 492 -7.98 -16.84 27.01
CA PHE A 492 -7.54 -15.46 26.75
C PHE A 492 -8.65 -14.43 27.04
N CYS A 493 -9.86 -14.67 26.55
CA CYS A 493 -10.98 -13.75 26.79
C CYS A 493 -11.32 -13.69 28.28
N ARG A 494 -11.33 -14.83 28.98
CA ARG A 494 -11.55 -14.88 30.44
C ARG A 494 -10.43 -14.17 31.21
N MET A 495 -9.18 -14.39 30.85
CA MET A 495 -8.05 -13.68 31.45
C MET A 495 -8.22 -12.16 31.33
N THR A 496 -8.44 -11.67 30.10
CA THR A 496 -8.54 -10.23 29.82
C THR A 496 -9.67 -9.58 30.61
N VAL A 497 -10.85 -10.19 30.63
CA VAL A 497 -12.03 -9.59 31.25
C VAL A 497 -12.07 -9.80 32.79
N GLN A 498 -11.87 -11.03 33.27
CA GLN A 498 -12.12 -11.36 34.67
C GLN A 498 -10.94 -10.98 35.57
N ARG A 499 -9.70 -10.99 35.09
CA ARG A 499 -8.53 -10.63 35.90
C ARG A 499 -8.11 -9.16 35.76
N PHE A 500 -8.29 -8.58 34.60
CA PHE A 500 -7.81 -7.23 34.33
C PHE A 500 -8.92 -6.21 34.11
N ASP A 501 -10.18 -6.62 34.05
CA ASP A 501 -11.31 -5.80 33.58
C ASP A 501 -10.98 -5.05 32.27
N GLY A 502 -10.18 -5.69 31.44
CA GLY A 502 -9.67 -5.17 30.18
C GLY A 502 -10.71 -5.12 29.07
N SER A 503 -10.31 -4.61 27.93
CA SER A 503 -11.08 -4.68 26.68
C SER A 503 -10.55 -5.79 25.78
N LEU A 504 -11.45 -6.60 25.24
CA LEU A 504 -11.11 -7.68 24.30
C LEU A 504 -10.68 -7.15 22.91
N LYS A 505 -10.96 -5.87 22.64
CA LYS A 505 -10.49 -5.16 21.43
C LYS A 505 -10.13 -3.73 21.75
N ALA A 506 -8.86 -3.42 21.61
CA ALA A 506 -8.35 -2.07 21.83
C ALA A 506 -8.58 -1.15 20.62
N GLU A 507 -8.27 -1.64 19.40
CA GLU A 507 -8.34 -0.84 18.17
C GLU A 507 -8.72 -1.61 16.90
N HIS A 508 -8.61 -2.97 16.89
CA HIS A 508 -8.93 -3.77 15.70
C HIS A 508 -10.43 -3.97 15.50
N ALA A 509 -11.25 -3.50 16.42
CA ALA A 509 -12.70 -3.65 16.52
C ALA A 509 -13.14 -5.12 16.69
N THR A 510 -14.41 -5.33 17.06
CA THR A 510 -14.93 -6.65 17.43
C THR A 510 -14.78 -7.68 16.32
N GLY A 511 -15.22 -7.32 15.12
CA GLY A 511 -15.24 -8.22 13.97
C GLY A 511 -16.03 -9.49 14.20
N ARG A 512 -15.68 -10.53 13.42
CA ARG A 512 -16.23 -11.88 13.58
C ARG A 512 -15.55 -12.65 14.70
N ASN A 513 -14.33 -12.25 15.05
CA ASN A 513 -13.46 -13.00 15.92
C ASN A 513 -13.85 -12.87 17.39
N ILE A 514 -14.25 -11.70 17.83
CA ILE A 514 -14.62 -11.43 19.23
C ILE A 514 -16.14 -11.30 19.45
N ALA A 515 -16.93 -11.24 18.37
CA ALA A 515 -18.39 -11.18 18.49
C ALA A 515 -19.01 -12.24 19.45
N PRO A 516 -18.55 -13.51 19.48
CA PRO A 516 -19.05 -14.51 20.43
C PRO A 516 -18.76 -14.20 21.92
N PHE A 517 -17.74 -13.39 22.17
CA PHE A 517 -17.28 -13.07 23.53
C PHE A 517 -17.74 -11.70 24.02
N LEU A 518 -18.58 -11.02 23.26
CA LEU A 518 -19.05 -9.66 23.60
C LEU A 518 -19.75 -9.60 24.95
N GLU A 519 -20.64 -10.57 25.22
CA GLU A 519 -21.38 -10.64 26.47
C GLU A 519 -20.48 -10.90 27.69
N LEU A 520 -19.35 -11.59 27.52
CA LEU A 520 -18.36 -11.79 28.58
C LEU A 520 -17.83 -10.45 29.09
N GLU A 521 -17.53 -9.50 28.16
CA GLU A 521 -17.00 -8.18 28.54
C GLU A 521 -18.05 -7.20 28.99
N TRP A 522 -19.17 -7.11 28.28
CA TRP A 522 -20.20 -6.08 28.52
C TRP A 522 -21.33 -6.51 29.46
N GLY A 523 -21.46 -7.81 29.68
CA GLY A 523 -22.56 -8.40 30.43
C GLY A 523 -23.87 -8.45 29.63
N PRO A 524 -24.87 -9.21 30.10
CA PRO A 524 -26.10 -9.47 29.34
C PRO A 524 -26.92 -8.19 29.09
N ARG A 525 -26.90 -7.23 30.04
CA ARG A 525 -27.67 -5.98 29.93
C ARG A 525 -27.21 -5.09 28.78
N ALA A 526 -25.91 -4.77 28.74
CA ALA A 526 -25.33 -3.93 27.67
C ALA A 526 -25.41 -4.64 26.32
N THR A 527 -25.17 -5.95 26.29
CA THR A 527 -25.23 -6.73 25.04
C THR A 527 -26.66 -6.75 24.47
N GLU A 528 -27.70 -6.90 25.29
CA GLU A 528 -29.08 -6.83 24.78
C GLU A 528 -29.46 -5.42 24.29
N LEU A 529 -28.93 -4.35 24.88
CA LEU A 529 -29.07 -2.99 24.36
C LEU A 529 -28.41 -2.87 22.98
N MET A 530 -27.21 -3.45 22.77
CA MET A 530 -26.56 -3.46 21.47
C MET A 530 -27.37 -4.24 20.42
N TRP A 531 -28.00 -5.36 20.77
CA TRP A 531 -28.91 -6.09 19.90
C TRP A 531 -30.17 -5.30 19.57
N ARG A 532 -30.75 -4.59 20.53
CA ARG A 532 -31.91 -3.72 20.29
C ARG A 532 -31.53 -2.55 19.38
N LEU A 533 -30.38 -1.94 19.61
CA LEU A 533 -29.83 -0.88 18.77
C LEU A 533 -29.63 -1.34 17.31
N LYS A 534 -29.03 -2.53 17.11
CA LYS A 534 -28.88 -3.11 15.78
C LYS A 534 -30.24 -3.29 15.10
N ARG A 535 -31.23 -3.88 15.79
CA ARG A 535 -32.58 -4.07 15.24
C ARG A 535 -33.32 -2.76 14.98
N LEU A 536 -33.02 -1.72 15.71
CA LEU A 536 -33.61 -0.40 15.52
C LEU A 536 -33.07 0.29 14.25
N ILE A 537 -31.78 0.19 14.00
CA ILE A 537 -31.13 0.83 12.85
C ILE A 537 -31.24 -0.01 11.56
N ASP A 538 -31.15 -1.32 11.70
CA ASP A 538 -31.18 -2.28 10.57
C ASP A 538 -32.15 -3.43 10.86
N PRO A 539 -33.46 -3.16 10.81
CA PRO A 539 -34.50 -4.12 11.19
C PRO A 539 -34.51 -5.38 10.30
N GLU A 540 -34.23 -5.25 9.03
CA GLU A 540 -34.15 -6.34 8.06
C GLU A 540 -32.83 -7.11 8.07
N GLY A 541 -31.81 -6.64 8.81
CA GLY A 541 -30.50 -7.30 8.91
C GLY A 541 -29.72 -7.30 7.61
N VAL A 542 -29.80 -6.21 6.85
CA VAL A 542 -29.13 -6.05 5.55
C VAL A 542 -27.61 -5.93 5.71
N LEU A 543 -27.14 -5.20 6.74
CA LEU A 543 -25.75 -4.81 6.87
C LEU A 543 -24.90 -5.76 7.71
N ALA A 544 -23.80 -6.21 7.13
CA ALA A 544 -22.68 -6.91 7.74
C ALA A 544 -23.08 -7.93 8.82
N PRO A 545 -23.85 -8.97 8.48
CA PRO A 545 -24.31 -9.95 9.45
C PRO A 545 -23.13 -10.65 10.13
N ARG A 546 -23.31 -10.96 11.42
CA ARG A 546 -22.30 -11.65 12.25
C ARG A 546 -21.00 -10.86 12.47
N VAL A 547 -21.01 -9.59 12.17
CA VAL A 547 -19.96 -8.65 12.55
C VAL A 547 -20.47 -7.89 13.77
N VAL A 548 -19.65 -7.67 14.78
CA VAL A 548 -19.95 -7.11 16.10
C VAL A 548 -20.84 -8.02 16.98
N LEU A 549 -21.94 -8.52 16.45
CA LEU A 549 -22.94 -9.29 17.20
C LEU A 549 -23.12 -10.67 16.56
N ASP A 550 -22.84 -11.75 17.30
CA ASP A 550 -23.18 -13.12 16.92
C ASP A 550 -23.58 -13.92 18.19
N ARG A 551 -24.62 -14.72 18.09
CA ARG A 551 -25.08 -15.58 19.21
C ARG A 551 -24.47 -16.98 19.16
N ASP A 552 -23.76 -17.31 18.06
CA ASP A 552 -23.07 -18.58 17.95
C ASP A 552 -21.72 -18.51 18.66
N PRO A 553 -21.53 -19.27 19.77
CA PRO A 553 -20.26 -19.24 20.49
C PRO A 553 -19.06 -19.73 19.70
N LYS A 554 -19.28 -20.36 18.55
CA LYS A 554 -18.24 -20.85 17.63
C LYS A 554 -18.11 -20.03 16.34
N ALA A 555 -18.72 -18.85 16.28
CA ALA A 555 -18.68 -18.01 15.08
C ALA A 555 -17.25 -17.65 14.65
N HIS A 556 -16.33 -17.45 15.59
CA HIS A 556 -14.93 -17.14 15.37
C HIS A 556 -14.13 -18.29 14.71
N LEU A 557 -14.66 -19.50 14.69
CA LEU A 557 -14.04 -20.67 14.06
C LEU A 557 -14.53 -20.91 12.62
N ARG A 558 -15.51 -20.14 12.15
CA ARG A 558 -16.11 -20.34 10.83
C ARG A 558 -15.37 -19.53 9.77
N GLY A 559 -15.12 -20.18 8.63
CA GLY A 559 -14.49 -19.54 7.48
C GLY A 559 -13.02 -19.21 7.68
N LEU A 560 -12.34 -19.87 8.61
CA LEU A 560 -10.89 -19.76 8.74
C LEU A 560 -10.21 -20.19 7.45
N LYS A 561 -9.32 -19.34 6.92
CA LYS A 561 -8.62 -19.60 5.67
C LYS A 561 -7.32 -20.36 5.89
N THR A 562 -7.03 -21.31 5.00
CA THR A 562 -5.67 -21.76 4.79
C THR A 562 -4.90 -20.77 3.92
N ILE A 563 -3.58 -20.69 4.11
CA ILE A 563 -2.72 -19.85 3.26
C ILE A 563 -1.70 -20.75 2.55
N PRO A 564 -2.10 -21.44 1.47
CA PRO A 564 -1.23 -22.39 0.78
C PRO A 564 0.02 -21.68 0.23
N GLY A 565 1.14 -22.39 0.28
CA GLY A 565 2.39 -21.94 -0.35
C GLY A 565 2.21 -21.86 -1.87
N ILE A 566 2.78 -20.82 -2.45
CA ILE A 566 2.78 -20.55 -3.90
C ILE A 566 4.23 -20.47 -4.40
N GLU A 567 4.55 -19.56 -5.29
CA GLU A 567 5.92 -19.28 -5.66
C GLU A 567 6.72 -18.77 -4.46
N PRO A 568 7.95 -19.26 -4.17
CA PRO A 568 8.71 -18.92 -2.96
C PRO A 568 8.87 -17.42 -2.70
N LEU A 569 8.95 -16.62 -3.77
CA LEU A 569 9.04 -15.16 -3.68
C LEU A 569 7.80 -14.54 -3.00
N ALA A 570 6.63 -15.17 -3.12
CA ALA A 570 5.37 -14.65 -2.62
C ALA A 570 4.79 -15.42 -1.42
N ASP A 571 5.41 -16.52 -1.00
CA ASP A 571 4.99 -17.32 0.17
C ASP A 571 4.84 -16.51 1.47
N PRO A 572 5.74 -15.54 1.78
CA PRO A 572 5.60 -14.72 2.97
C PRO A 572 4.35 -13.84 3.01
N CYS A 573 3.59 -13.72 1.92
CA CYS A 573 2.42 -12.86 1.86
C CYS A 573 1.33 -13.26 2.86
N ILE A 574 0.93 -12.30 3.70
CA ILE A 574 -0.19 -12.42 4.64
C ILE A 574 -1.49 -11.76 4.14
N GLU A 575 -1.51 -11.30 2.90
CA GLU A 575 -2.67 -10.64 2.27
C GLU A 575 -3.10 -9.32 2.92
N CYS A 576 -2.18 -8.60 3.55
CA CYS A 576 -2.44 -7.35 4.28
C CYS A 576 -2.89 -6.16 3.41
N GLY A 577 -2.59 -6.16 2.10
CA GLY A 577 -3.04 -5.12 1.17
C GLY A 577 -2.16 -3.87 1.05
N PHE A 578 -1.04 -3.77 1.78
CA PHE A 578 -0.16 -2.58 1.75
C PHE A 578 0.38 -2.23 0.35
N CYS A 579 0.50 -3.23 -0.51
CA CYS A 579 0.95 -3.07 -1.89
C CYS A 579 -0.13 -2.57 -2.87
N GLU A 580 -1.40 -2.50 -2.47
CA GLU A 580 -2.49 -2.18 -3.41
C GLU A 580 -2.51 -0.71 -3.85
N PRO A 581 -2.36 0.28 -2.95
CA PRO A 581 -2.42 1.69 -3.35
C PRO A 581 -1.33 2.12 -4.33
N THR A 582 -0.17 1.45 -4.32
CA THR A 582 0.97 1.79 -5.18
C THR A 582 0.95 1.08 -6.54
N CYS A 583 0.02 0.12 -6.73
CA CYS A 583 -0.02 -0.68 -7.95
C CYS A 583 -0.69 0.08 -9.10
N PRO A 584 -0.02 0.29 -10.24
CA PRO A 584 -0.60 1.02 -11.36
C PRO A 584 -1.79 0.31 -12.04
N SER A 585 -2.01 -0.97 -11.77
CA SER A 585 -3.18 -1.71 -12.30
C SER A 585 -4.36 -1.82 -11.32
N HIS A 586 -4.31 -1.13 -10.17
CA HIS A 586 -5.30 -1.30 -9.10
C HIS A 586 -6.74 -0.92 -9.50
N ASP A 587 -6.90 0.06 -10.38
CA ASP A 587 -8.21 0.50 -10.89
C ASP A 587 -8.58 -0.13 -12.24
N LEU A 588 -7.70 -0.97 -12.82
CA LEU A 588 -7.93 -1.61 -14.12
C LEU A 588 -8.29 -3.10 -13.99
N THR A 589 -7.43 -3.91 -13.35
CA THR A 589 -7.54 -5.38 -13.34
C THR A 589 -7.27 -5.98 -11.98
N THR A 590 -5.98 -6.19 -11.62
CA THR A 590 -5.60 -6.87 -10.37
C THR A 590 -4.47 -6.13 -9.66
N THR A 591 -4.55 -6.11 -8.33
CA THR A 591 -3.48 -5.66 -7.43
C THR A 591 -2.50 -6.80 -7.12
N PRO A 592 -1.33 -6.51 -6.52
CA PRO A 592 -0.39 -7.54 -6.11
C PRO A 592 -1.00 -8.57 -5.13
N ARG A 593 -1.75 -8.12 -4.11
CA ARG A 593 -2.47 -9.02 -3.21
C ARG A 593 -3.46 -9.91 -3.98
N GLN A 594 -4.24 -9.33 -4.87
CA GLN A 594 -5.24 -10.06 -5.66
C GLN A 594 -4.60 -11.10 -6.59
N ARG A 595 -3.44 -10.82 -7.19
CA ARG A 595 -2.68 -11.81 -7.97
C ARG A 595 -2.30 -13.03 -7.15
N ILE A 596 -1.86 -12.81 -5.91
CA ILE A 596 -1.50 -13.86 -4.96
C ILE A 596 -2.75 -14.63 -4.51
N VAL A 597 -3.85 -13.96 -4.19
CA VAL A 597 -5.12 -14.58 -3.78
C VAL A 597 -5.67 -15.47 -4.88
N LEU A 598 -5.68 -15.01 -6.14
CA LEU A 598 -6.07 -15.82 -7.31
C LEU A 598 -5.18 -17.04 -7.46
N ARG A 599 -3.86 -16.87 -7.29
CA ARG A 599 -2.90 -17.96 -7.39
C ARG A 599 -3.11 -19.01 -6.30
N ARG A 600 -3.41 -18.59 -5.06
CA ARG A 600 -3.76 -19.48 -3.95
C ARG A 600 -5.06 -20.23 -4.21
N GLU A 601 -6.05 -19.58 -4.83
CA GLU A 601 -7.28 -20.27 -5.20
C GLU A 601 -7.04 -21.37 -6.25
N MET A 602 -6.23 -21.08 -7.27
CA MET A 602 -5.85 -22.13 -8.25
C MET A 602 -5.21 -23.32 -7.54
N LEU A 603 -4.43 -23.10 -6.47
CA LEU A 603 -3.83 -24.18 -5.67
C LEU A 603 -4.83 -24.94 -4.80
N ARG A 604 -5.94 -24.33 -4.41
CA ARG A 604 -7.03 -25.00 -3.69
C ARG A 604 -7.89 -25.89 -4.58
N GLN A 605 -7.90 -25.61 -5.88
CA GLN A 605 -8.70 -26.32 -6.86
C GLN A 605 -8.04 -27.63 -7.28
N PRO A 606 -8.81 -28.71 -7.54
CA PRO A 606 -8.31 -29.87 -8.25
C PRO A 606 -7.98 -29.50 -9.68
N ASP A 607 -6.99 -30.18 -10.26
CA ASP A 607 -6.57 -29.95 -11.65
C ASP A 607 -7.75 -30.10 -12.62
N GLY A 608 -7.93 -29.09 -13.49
CA GLY A 608 -8.97 -29.07 -14.50
C GLY A 608 -10.39 -28.81 -13.97
N SER A 609 -10.53 -28.31 -12.73
CA SER A 609 -11.84 -27.90 -12.24
C SER A 609 -12.38 -26.72 -13.05
N PRO A 610 -13.72 -26.58 -13.18
CA PRO A 610 -14.32 -25.44 -13.88
C PRO A 610 -13.86 -24.07 -13.34
N VAL A 611 -13.63 -23.96 -12.03
CA VAL A 611 -13.12 -22.73 -11.39
C VAL A 611 -11.68 -22.49 -11.80
N GLU A 612 -10.79 -23.48 -11.74
CA GLU A 612 -9.39 -23.33 -12.16
C GLU A 612 -9.29 -22.86 -13.62
N GLU A 613 -10.07 -23.46 -14.52
CA GLU A 613 -10.06 -23.11 -15.95
C GLU A 613 -10.48 -21.65 -16.18
N GLN A 614 -11.51 -21.16 -15.47
CA GLN A 614 -11.94 -19.76 -15.55
C GLN A 614 -10.89 -18.80 -14.97
N LEU A 615 -10.25 -19.18 -13.85
CA LEU A 615 -9.16 -18.38 -13.28
C LEU A 615 -7.97 -18.31 -14.22
N LEU A 616 -7.54 -19.41 -14.81
CA LEU A 616 -6.44 -19.45 -15.79
C LEU A 616 -6.75 -18.63 -17.04
N ALA A 617 -7.99 -18.68 -17.54
CA ALA A 617 -8.41 -17.90 -18.69
C ALA A 617 -8.28 -16.39 -18.47
N SER A 618 -8.55 -15.91 -17.25
CA SER A 618 -8.46 -14.49 -16.89
C SER A 618 -7.04 -14.08 -16.50
N TYR A 619 -6.30 -14.94 -15.79
CA TYR A 619 -5.05 -14.61 -15.12
C TYR A 619 -3.96 -14.11 -16.06
N GLY A 620 -3.94 -14.63 -17.30
CA GLY A 620 -2.98 -14.23 -18.33
C GLY A 620 -3.02 -12.73 -18.58
N TYR A 621 -4.19 -12.18 -18.83
CA TYR A 621 -4.38 -10.75 -19.05
C TYR A 621 -4.42 -9.98 -17.73
N ASP A 622 -5.34 -10.34 -16.82
CA ASP A 622 -5.64 -9.55 -15.63
C ASP A 622 -4.46 -9.44 -14.65
N ALA A 623 -3.61 -10.47 -14.58
CA ALA A 623 -2.49 -10.49 -13.65
C ALA A 623 -1.13 -10.32 -14.32
N VAL A 624 -0.86 -11.06 -15.43
CA VAL A 624 0.48 -11.11 -16.03
C VAL A 624 0.70 -9.95 -17.00
N ASP A 625 -0.23 -9.73 -17.93
CA ASP A 625 -0.05 -8.75 -19.01
C ASP A 625 -0.25 -7.31 -18.52
N THR A 626 -1.22 -7.06 -17.66
CA THR A 626 -1.50 -5.74 -17.08
C THR A 626 -0.63 -5.40 -15.85
N CYS A 627 0.30 -6.26 -15.44
CA CYS A 627 1.33 -5.87 -14.49
C CYS A 627 2.35 -4.97 -15.17
N ALA A 628 2.59 -3.77 -14.65
CA ALA A 628 3.66 -2.90 -15.15
C ALA A 628 5.05 -3.54 -14.99
N GLY A 629 5.25 -4.34 -13.95
CA GLY A 629 6.55 -4.93 -13.63
C GLY A 629 7.55 -3.89 -13.07
N ASP A 630 7.02 -2.79 -12.57
CA ASP A 630 7.75 -1.66 -11.98
C ASP A 630 8.26 -1.93 -10.57
N SER A 631 7.76 -3.01 -9.92
CA SER A 631 8.15 -3.48 -8.59
C SER A 631 7.91 -2.48 -7.44
N THR A 632 7.13 -1.41 -7.63
CA THR A 632 6.73 -0.49 -6.53
C THR A 632 6.01 -1.21 -5.40
N CYS A 633 5.33 -2.30 -5.71
CA CYS A 633 4.72 -3.18 -4.71
C CYS A 633 5.73 -3.77 -3.70
N ALA A 634 6.98 -3.98 -4.10
CA ALA A 634 8.05 -4.45 -3.20
C ALA A 634 8.50 -3.36 -2.24
N ILE A 635 8.50 -2.08 -2.67
CA ILE A 635 8.80 -0.94 -1.79
C ILE A 635 7.72 -0.79 -0.72
N ALA A 636 6.45 -0.91 -1.13
CA ALA A 636 5.31 -0.80 -0.22
C ALA A 636 5.14 -2.03 0.69
N CYS A 637 5.70 -3.18 0.32
CA CYS A 637 5.61 -4.40 1.10
C CYS A 637 6.64 -4.41 2.24
N PRO A 638 6.23 -4.48 3.51
CA PRO A 638 7.18 -4.50 4.63
C PRO A 638 8.17 -5.66 4.61
N VAL A 639 7.81 -6.79 3.98
CA VAL A 639 8.68 -7.96 3.80
C VAL A 639 9.24 -8.08 2.38
N GLY A 640 9.11 -7.04 1.57
CA GLY A 640 9.79 -6.91 0.28
C GLY A 640 9.29 -7.84 -0.84
N ILE A 641 8.05 -8.33 -0.80
CA ILE A 641 7.50 -9.21 -1.83
C ILE A 641 7.35 -8.47 -3.15
N ASP A 642 8.07 -8.92 -4.17
CA ASP A 642 8.02 -8.39 -5.53
C ASP A 642 7.13 -9.24 -6.44
N THR A 643 5.85 -8.87 -6.55
CA THR A 643 4.96 -9.54 -7.51
C THR A 643 5.28 -9.15 -8.95
N GLY A 644 5.98 -8.04 -9.19
CA GLY A 644 6.48 -7.68 -10.51
C GLY A 644 7.49 -8.70 -11.02
N ALA A 645 8.43 -9.14 -10.17
CA ALA A 645 9.37 -10.21 -10.50
C ALA A 645 8.64 -11.54 -10.75
N MET A 646 7.64 -11.89 -9.93
CA MET A 646 6.80 -13.07 -10.14
C MET A 646 6.09 -13.02 -11.50
N MET A 647 5.53 -11.87 -11.91
CA MET A 647 4.88 -11.74 -13.22
C MET A 647 5.87 -11.80 -14.38
N LYS A 648 7.10 -11.29 -14.21
CA LYS A 648 8.19 -11.44 -15.20
C LYS A 648 8.57 -12.92 -15.39
N ASP A 649 8.62 -13.72 -14.31
CA ASP A 649 8.83 -15.16 -14.37
C ASP A 649 7.67 -15.87 -15.12
N PHE A 650 6.43 -15.49 -14.84
CA PHE A 650 5.28 -16.03 -15.58
C PHE A 650 5.28 -15.65 -17.06
N ARG A 651 5.77 -14.45 -17.43
CA ARG A 651 6.02 -14.11 -18.84
C ARG A 651 7.05 -15.02 -19.43
N HIS A 652 8.15 -15.27 -18.74
CA HIS A 652 9.20 -16.20 -19.16
C HIS A 652 8.66 -17.60 -19.44
N ARG A 653 7.85 -18.17 -18.54
CA ARG A 653 7.23 -19.51 -18.70
C ARG A 653 6.33 -19.61 -19.93
N ARG A 654 5.81 -18.49 -20.44
CA ARG A 654 4.96 -18.45 -21.64
C ARG A 654 5.75 -18.40 -22.95
N HIS A 655 7.07 -18.25 -22.90
CA HIS A 655 7.91 -18.18 -24.09
C HIS A 655 8.34 -19.56 -24.57
N SER A 656 8.35 -19.71 -25.89
CA SER A 656 8.91 -20.89 -26.53
C SER A 656 10.43 -20.77 -26.70
N PRO A 657 11.16 -21.89 -26.84
CA PRO A 657 12.58 -21.87 -27.15
C PRO A 657 12.95 -21.13 -28.44
N ARG A 658 11.99 -20.96 -29.37
CA ARG A 658 12.18 -20.17 -30.62
C ARG A 658 12.15 -18.67 -30.30
N GLU A 659 11.24 -18.24 -29.46
CA GLU A 659 11.12 -16.83 -29.00
C GLU A 659 12.37 -16.41 -28.21
N GLU A 660 12.87 -17.24 -27.30
CA GLU A 660 14.13 -16.99 -26.58
C GLU A 660 15.33 -16.85 -27.53
N ARG A 661 15.44 -17.70 -28.54
CA ARG A 661 16.50 -17.58 -29.57
C ARG A 661 16.39 -16.30 -30.40
N ILE A 662 15.18 -15.86 -30.72
CA ILE A 662 14.95 -14.57 -31.41
C ILE A 662 15.34 -13.41 -30.50
N ALA A 663 14.95 -13.44 -29.23
CA ALA A 663 15.32 -12.44 -28.26
C ALA A 663 16.85 -12.34 -28.08
N ALA A 664 17.55 -13.47 -27.98
CA ALA A 664 19.01 -13.51 -27.94
C ALA A 664 19.66 -12.95 -29.25
N LEU A 665 19.07 -13.24 -30.41
CA LEU A 665 19.57 -12.69 -31.68
C LEU A 665 19.39 -11.18 -31.77
N THR A 666 18.24 -10.65 -31.35
CA THR A 666 17.98 -9.20 -31.26
C THR A 666 18.96 -8.52 -30.32
N ALA A 667 19.27 -9.14 -29.16
CA ALA A 667 20.28 -8.66 -28.24
C ALA A 667 21.68 -8.65 -28.85
N LYS A 668 22.07 -9.73 -29.53
CA LYS A 668 23.36 -9.80 -30.22
C LYS A 668 23.52 -8.73 -31.31
N ARG A 669 22.42 -8.41 -32.02
CA ARG A 669 22.40 -7.44 -33.14
C ARG A 669 21.76 -6.11 -32.79
N PHE A 670 21.77 -5.73 -31.51
CA PHE A 670 21.01 -4.61 -31.02
C PHE A 670 21.35 -3.26 -31.71
N LYS A 671 22.58 -3.06 -32.14
CA LYS A 671 22.97 -1.88 -32.95
C LYS A 671 22.10 -1.74 -34.22
N ALA A 672 21.82 -2.85 -34.88
CA ALA A 672 20.93 -2.86 -36.04
C ALA A 672 19.45 -2.66 -35.64
N VAL A 673 19.03 -3.24 -34.55
CA VAL A 673 17.67 -3.05 -34.01
C VAL A 673 17.43 -1.60 -33.64
N GLU A 674 18.37 -0.95 -32.97
CA GLU A 674 18.32 0.46 -32.58
C GLU A 674 18.26 1.38 -33.83
N ALA A 675 19.10 1.11 -34.82
CA ALA A 675 19.11 1.87 -36.08
C ALA A 675 17.78 1.71 -36.84
N SER A 676 17.25 0.48 -36.89
CA SER A 676 15.99 0.19 -37.57
C SER A 676 14.78 0.84 -36.83
N ALA A 677 14.77 0.81 -35.51
CA ALA A 677 13.71 1.45 -34.71
C ALA A 677 13.71 2.97 -34.94
N ARG A 678 14.90 3.62 -34.91
CA ARG A 678 15.02 5.04 -35.19
C ARG A 678 14.60 5.40 -36.63
N LEU A 679 14.94 4.56 -37.60
CA LEU A 679 14.51 4.76 -39.00
C LEU A 679 13.00 4.62 -39.15
N ALA A 680 12.41 3.63 -38.48
CA ALA A 680 10.96 3.40 -38.48
C ALA A 680 10.19 4.58 -37.85
N VAL A 681 10.64 5.09 -36.70
CA VAL A 681 10.07 6.27 -36.06
C VAL A 681 10.18 7.49 -36.98
N GLY A 682 11.37 7.78 -37.58
CA GLY A 682 11.54 8.92 -38.49
C GLY A 682 10.80 8.79 -39.83
N ALA A 683 10.46 7.56 -40.26
CA ALA A 683 9.58 7.35 -41.38
C ALA A 683 8.11 7.54 -41.02
N ALA A 684 7.75 7.19 -39.79
CA ALA A 684 6.39 7.34 -39.25
C ALA A 684 5.95 8.81 -39.22
N ASP A 685 6.86 9.75 -38.96
CA ASP A 685 6.59 11.19 -38.99
C ASP A 685 5.99 11.69 -40.32
N ARG A 686 6.12 10.89 -41.39
CA ARG A 686 5.63 11.21 -42.73
C ARG A 686 4.33 10.51 -43.10
N ILE A 687 3.78 9.70 -42.19
CA ILE A 687 2.58 8.87 -42.39
C ILE A 687 1.56 9.32 -41.38
N SER A 688 0.28 9.35 -41.75
CA SER A 688 -0.76 9.75 -40.79
C SER A 688 -0.88 8.74 -39.65
N ASP A 689 -1.05 9.22 -38.42
CA ASP A 689 -1.20 8.38 -37.21
C ASP A 689 -2.31 7.37 -37.36
N ARG A 690 -3.44 7.74 -38.00
CA ARG A 690 -4.57 6.83 -38.23
C ARG A 690 -4.18 5.60 -39.04
N LEU A 691 -3.34 5.77 -40.06
CA LEU A 691 -2.87 4.66 -40.89
C LEU A 691 -1.88 3.78 -40.14
N LEU A 692 -0.99 4.39 -39.36
CA LEU A 692 -0.03 3.67 -38.52
C LEU A 692 -0.74 2.88 -37.43
N GLN A 693 -1.73 3.48 -36.78
CA GLN A 693 -2.57 2.77 -35.78
C GLN A 693 -3.29 1.58 -36.40
N ALA A 694 -3.95 1.77 -37.55
CA ALA A 694 -4.64 0.68 -38.23
C ALA A 694 -3.69 -0.46 -38.65
N ALA A 695 -2.51 -0.12 -39.17
CA ALA A 695 -1.50 -1.09 -39.59
C ALA A 695 -0.93 -1.87 -38.41
N THR A 696 -0.54 -1.17 -37.33
CA THR A 696 -0.02 -1.82 -36.11
C THR A 696 -1.08 -2.63 -35.39
N HIS A 697 -2.32 -2.16 -35.33
CA HIS A 697 -3.44 -2.91 -34.78
C HIS A 697 -3.69 -4.22 -35.52
N LEU A 698 -3.66 -4.20 -36.86
CA LEU A 698 -3.81 -5.40 -37.66
C LEU A 698 -2.62 -6.36 -37.48
N ALA A 699 -1.40 -5.83 -37.43
CA ALA A 699 -0.19 -6.61 -37.19
C ALA A 699 -0.20 -7.28 -35.81
N ARG A 700 -0.70 -6.61 -34.79
CA ARG A 700 -0.88 -7.16 -33.42
C ARG A 700 -1.84 -8.36 -33.41
N LYS A 701 -2.94 -8.31 -34.16
CA LYS A 701 -3.86 -9.45 -34.32
C LYS A 701 -3.22 -10.64 -34.99
N ALA A 702 -2.26 -10.42 -35.91
CA ALA A 702 -1.59 -11.49 -36.63
C ALA A 702 -0.43 -12.12 -35.83
N VAL A 703 0.29 -11.33 -35.02
CA VAL A 703 1.46 -11.78 -34.25
C VAL A 703 1.05 -12.11 -32.83
N ARG A 704 1.06 -11.14 -31.94
CA ARG A 704 0.67 -11.22 -30.52
C ARG A 704 0.51 -9.81 -29.94
N PRO A 705 -0.58 -9.50 -29.24
CA PRO A 705 -0.79 -8.17 -28.69
C PRO A 705 0.25 -7.74 -27.64
N ASP A 706 0.82 -8.70 -26.92
CA ASP A 706 1.80 -8.46 -25.86
C ASP A 706 3.26 -8.38 -26.36
N LEU A 707 3.50 -8.58 -27.64
CA LEU A 707 4.84 -8.50 -28.25
C LEU A 707 5.02 -7.30 -29.17
N LEU A 708 3.99 -6.95 -29.93
CA LEU A 708 4.06 -5.89 -30.92
C LEU A 708 3.40 -4.60 -30.40
N PRO A 709 4.15 -3.50 -30.26
CA PRO A 709 3.59 -2.20 -29.87
C PRO A 709 2.52 -1.69 -30.85
N GLU A 710 1.49 -1.04 -30.32
CA GLU A 710 0.55 -0.24 -31.12
C GLU A 710 1.15 1.15 -31.33
N TRP A 711 0.99 1.72 -32.54
CA TRP A 711 1.37 3.10 -32.78
C TRP A 711 0.47 4.04 -31.99
N LEU A 712 1.07 5.04 -31.39
CA LEU A 712 0.40 6.05 -30.58
C LEU A 712 0.85 7.44 -31.04
N PRO A 713 -0.07 8.41 -31.18
CA PRO A 713 0.26 9.75 -31.71
C PRO A 713 1.30 10.51 -30.91
N GLU A 714 1.42 10.24 -29.62
CA GLU A 714 2.36 10.86 -28.69
C GLU A 714 3.77 10.24 -28.72
N ILE A 715 4.02 9.23 -29.55
CA ILE A 715 5.37 8.70 -29.74
C ILE A 715 6.20 9.78 -30.46
N PRO A 716 7.29 10.26 -29.81
CA PRO A 716 8.09 11.34 -30.39
C PRO A 716 8.78 10.91 -31.68
N GLY A 717 9.14 11.89 -32.49
CA GLY A 717 9.96 11.71 -33.66
C GLY A 717 11.33 11.06 -33.38
N ALA A 718 12.13 10.82 -34.43
CA ALA A 718 13.43 10.17 -34.27
C ALA A 718 14.50 11.12 -33.70
N ALA A 719 15.27 10.63 -32.74
CA ALA A 719 16.43 11.36 -32.21
C ALA A 719 17.49 11.67 -33.29
N ALA A 720 18.27 12.72 -33.07
CA ALA A 720 19.39 13.09 -33.94
C ALA A 720 20.36 11.90 -34.15
N ARG A 721 20.96 11.83 -35.34
CA ARG A 721 21.87 10.73 -35.68
C ARG A 721 23.22 10.82 -35.00
N THR A 722 23.69 12.04 -34.72
CA THR A 722 25.00 12.31 -34.13
C THR A 722 24.83 12.73 -32.67
N ALA A 723 25.55 12.05 -31.79
CA ALA A 723 25.69 12.48 -30.41
C ALA A 723 26.48 13.81 -30.35
N PRO A 724 26.31 14.61 -29.31
CA PRO A 724 27.15 15.77 -29.05
C PRO A 724 28.65 15.41 -29.07
N PRO A 725 29.54 16.25 -29.61
CA PRO A 725 30.98 15.97 -29.61
C PRO A 725 31.52 16.05 -28.17
N THR A 726 32.21 14.99 -27.74
CA THR A 726 32.84 14.88 -26.44
C THR A 726 34.24 14.26 -26.55
N THR A 727 35.09 14.47 -25.57
CA THR A 727 36.44 13.91 -25.55
C THR A 727 36.67 13.09 -24.29
N ARG A 728 37.38 11.96 -24.43
CA ARG A 728 37.75 11.11 -23.29
C ARG A 728 38.80 11.77 -22.38
N ALA A 729 39.71 12.52 -22.96
CA ALA A 729 40.77 13.18 -22.20
C ALA A 729 40.18 14.25 -21.27
N GLY A 730 40.42 14.11 -19.99
CA GLY A 730 39.94 15.04 -18.98
C GLY A 730 38.45 14.85 -18.57
N ALA A 731 37.79 13.83 -19.09
CA ALA A 731 36.43 13.56 -18.69
C ALA A 731 36.31 13.16 -17.21
N SER A 732 35.35 13.75 -16.51
CA SER A 732 35.06 13.46 -15.10
C SER A 732 34.18 12.23 -14.93
N ALA A 733 33.42 11.88 -15.96
CA ALA A 733 32.54 10.72 -16.01
C ALA A 733 32.36 10.21 -17.44
N VAL A 734 31.98 8.94 -17.58
CA VAL A 734 31.42 8.41 -18.82
C VAL A 734 29.93 8.71 -18.84
N TYR A 735 29.47 9.37 -19.89
CA TYR A 735 28.04 9.58 -20.09
C TYR A 735 27.47 8.50 -21.00
N TYR A 736 26.51 7.74 -20.48
CA TYR A 736 25.78 6.68 -21.17
C TYR A 736 24.38 7.16 -21.53
N PRO A 737 24.15 7.72 -22.72
CA PRO A 737 22.80 8.02 -23.17
C PRO A 737 22.01 6.73 -23.32
N ALA A 738 20.88 6.62 -22.66
CA ALA A 738 19.99 5.46 -22.74
C ALA A 738 19.50 5.23 -24.18
N CYS A 739 19.25 3.97 -24.56
CA CYS A 739 18.81 3.66 -25.92
C CYS A 739 17.50 4.38 -26.28
N VAL A 740 16.60 4.60 -25.33
CA VAL A 740 15.35 5.36 -25.54
C VAL A 740 15.64 6.81 -25.96
N ASN A 741 16.64 7.46 -25.37
CA ASN A 741 17.06 8.82 -25.71
C ASN A 741 17.90 8.89 -27.01
N ARG A 742 18.43 7.75 -27.49
CA ARG A 742 19.06 7.62 -28.78
C ARG A 742 18.08 7.29 -29.92
N ILE A 743 16.90 6.76 -29.60
CA ILE A 743 15.86 6.41 -30.57
C ILE A 743 14.82 7.54 -30.69
N PHE A 744 14.31 8.06 -29.60
CA PHE A 744 13.23 9.05 -29.56
C PHE A 744 13.77 10.47 -29.35
N ALA A 745 13.24 11.43 -30.10
CA ALA A 745 13.57 12.84 -29.95
C ALA A 745 13.06 13.38 -28.59
N GLY A 746 13.68 14.44 -28.12
CA GLY A 746 13.20 15.24 -26.99
C GLY A 746 11.98 16.10 -27.39
N PRO A 747 11.46 16.92 -26.45
CA PRO A 747 10.41 17.87 -26.78
C PRO A 747 10.87 18.84 -27.87
N GLU A 748 9.98 19.12 -28.82
CA GLU A 748 10.22 20.06 -29.89
C GLU A 748 9.94 21.49 -29.42
N GLY A 749 10.75 22.46 -29.85
CA GLY A 749 10.59 23.86 -29.55
C GLY A 749 11.84 24.67 -29.91
N ASP A 750 11.69 25.94 -30.31
CA ASP A 750 12.83 26.80 -30.68
C ASP A 750 13.84 26.92 -29.54
N GLY A 751 15.05 26.42 -29.76
CA GLY A 751 16.18 26.50 -28.84
C GLY A 751 16.18 25.46 -27.72
N THR A 752 15.27 24.46 -27.71
CA THR A 752 15.31 23.35 -26.76
C THR A 752 16.40 22.35 -27.15
N PRO A 753 17.42 22.12 -26.32
CA PRO A 753 18.45 21.14 -26.62
C PRO A 753 17.89 19.72 -26.45
N SER A 754 18.54 18.75 -27.12
CA SER A 754 18.33 17.34 -26.73
C SER A 754 18.83 17.10 -25.30
N LEU A 755 18.30 16.10 -24.63
CA LEU A 755 18.78 15.74 -23.28
C LEU A 755 20.29 15.48 -23.29
N GLN A 756 20.79 14.80 -24.34
CA GLN A 756 22.21 14.52 -24.48
C GLN A 756 23.05 15.81 -24.55
N GLN A 757 22.59 16.80 -25.31
CA GLN A 757 23.26 18.09 -25.39
C GLN A 757 23.21 18.85 -24.07
N ALA A 758 22.03 18.85 -23.38
CA ALA A 758 21.86 19.50 -22.09
C ALA A 758 22.82 18.94 -21.03
N VAL A 759 22.93 17.60 -20.93
CA VAL A 759 23.84 16.93 -19.98
C VAL A 759 25.30 17.29 -20.29
N VAL A 760 25.69 17.29 -21.54
CA VAL A 760 27.07 17.66 -21.94
C VAL A 760 27.37 19.11 -21.62
N ASP A 761 26.46 20.03 -21.95
CA ASP A 761 26.66 21.49 -21.77
C ASP A 761 26.66 21.87 -20.26
N VAL A 762 25.74 21.32 -19.49
CA VAL A 762 25.68 21.60 -18.03
C VAL A 762 26.90 21.05 -17.34
N SER A 763 27.32 19.82 -17.67
CA SER A 763 28.55 19.20 -17.13
C SER A 763 29.80 20.01 -17.48
N ALA A 764 29.91 20.51 -18.70
CA ALA A 764 31.01 21.36 -19.12
C ALA A 764 31.04 22.70 -18.38
N ARG A 765 29.86 23.36 -18.22
CA ARG A 765 29.71 24.61 -17.45
C ARG A 765 30.11 24.46 -15.98
N ALA A 766 29.82 23.30 -15.40
CA ALA A 766 30.20 22.97 -14.02
C ALA A 766 31.68 22.59 -13.86
N GLY A 767 32.48 22.60 -14.97
CA GLY A 767 33.86 22.11 -14.95
C GLY A 767 34.02 20.62 -14.72
N ARG A 768 32.96 19.85 -15.00
CA ARG A 768 32.89 18.38 -14.85
C ARG A 768 32.54 17.72 -16.20
N PRO A 769 33.38 17.89 -17.24
CA PRO A 769 33.06 17.41 -18.57
C PRO A 769 32.82 15.90 -18.59
N VAL A 770 31.87 15.48 -19.42
CA VAL A 770 31.53 14.06 -19.61
C VAL A 770 31.96 13.59 -21.02
N TRP A 771 32.20 12.29 -21.16
CA TRP A 771 32.55 11.65 -22.42
C TRP A 771 31.49 10.60 -22.81
N ILE A 772 31.00 10.69 -24.05
CA ILE A 772 30.12 9.67 -24.64
C ILE A 772 31.02 8.73 -25.48
N PRO A 773 31.04 7.40 -25.19
CA PRO A 773 31.81 6.45 -25.99
C PRO A 773 31.31 6.32 -27.44
N ASP A 774 32.19 6.22 -28.40
CA ASP A 774 31.87 6.08 -29.81
C ASP A 774 31.09 4.78 -30.13
N ASP A 775 31.28 3.76 -29.29
CA ASP A 775 30.68 2.44 -29.41
C ASP A 775 29.44 2.25 -28.50
N VAL A 776 28.89 3.34 -27.94
CA VAL A 776 27.71 3.28 -27.09
C VAL A 776 26.50 2.71 -27.82
N ALA A 777 26.39 2.93 -29.15
CA ALA A 777 25.30 2.38 -29.94
C ALA A 777 25.40 0.84 -30.01
N GLY A 778 24.28 0.18 -29.75
CA GLY A 778 24.21 -1.28 -29.71
C GLY A 778 24.36 -1.85 -28.29
N THR A 779 24.39 -0.99 -27.27
CA THR A 779 24.28 -1.36 -25.87
C THR A 779 22.95 -0.88 -25.27
N CYS A 780 22.41 -1.62 -24.30
CA CYS A 780 21.18 -1.32 -23.59
C CYS A 780 21.31 -1.76 -22.13
N CYS A 781 20.55 -1.13 -21.23
CA CYS A 781 20.46 -1.55 -19.83
C CYS A 781 19.81 -2.93 -19.59
N SER A 782 19.40 -3.61 -20.67
CA SER A 782 18.75 -4.93 -20.65
C SER A 782 17.29 -4.95 -20.24
N THR A 783 16.73 -3.90 -19.64
CA THR A 783 15.35 -3.84 -19.09
C THR A 783 14.29 -4.24 -20.12
N ILE A 784 14.47 -4.01 -21.40
CA ILE A 784 13.50 -4.39 -22.45
C ILE A 784 13.29 -5.93 -22.54
N TRP A 785 14.33 -6.74 -22.36
CA TRP A 785 14.22 -8.20 -22.30
C TRP A 785 13.76 -8.64 -20.92
N HIS A 786 14.26 -8.01 -19.85
CA HIS A 786 13.90 -8.30 -18.47
C HIS A 786 12.39 -8.12 -18.22
N SER A 787 11.81 -7.00 -18.62
CA SER A 787 10.39 -6.69 -18.40
C SER A 787 9.46 -7.65 -19.13
N LYS A 788 9.91 -8.21 -20.26
CA LYS A 788 9.16 -9.19 -21.07
C LYS A 788 9.42 -10.65 -20.67
N GLY A 789 10.38 -10.92 -19.79
CA GLY A 789 10.73 -12.28 -19.36
C GLY A 789 11.63 -13.05 -20.33
N TYR A 790 12.35 -12.40 -21.25
CA TYR A 790 13.29 -13.06 -22.16
C TYR A 790 14.66 -13.26 -21.50
N ALA A 791 14.88 -14.43 -20.92
CA ALA A 791 16.10 -14.75 -20.17
C ALA A 791 17.37 -14.75 -21.04
N ASP A 792 17.32 -15.37 -22.23
CA ASP A 792 18.48 -15.48 -23.12
C ASP A 792 18.90 -14.12 -23.67
N GLY A 793 17.93 -13.29 -24.09
CA GLY A 793 18.19 -11.94 -24.57
C GLY A 793 18.76 -11.04 -23.48
N ASN A 794 18.22 -11.16 -22.27
CA ASN A 794 18.68 -10.43 -21.09
C ASN A 794 20.13 -10.82 -20.72
N THR A 795 20.44 -12.12 -20.67
CA THR A 795 21.80 -12.62 -20.39
C THR A 795 22.83 -12.06 -21.37
N VAL A 796 22.53 -12.06 -22.68
CA VAL A 796 23.43 -11.53 -23.70
C VAL A 796 23.71 -10.04 -23.48
N MET A 797 22.66 -9.23 -23.24
CA MET A 797 22.81 -7.78 -23.15
C MET A 797 23.36 -7.34 -21.80
N ALA A 798 22.97 -7.98 -20.70
CA ALA A 798 23.48 -7.71 -19.36
C ALA A 798 25.02 -7.84 -19.31
N ASN A 799 25.56 -8.94 -19.84
CA ASN A 799 27.01 -9.14 -19.88
C ASN A 799 27.69 -8.12 -20.80
N ARG A 800 27.13 -7.84 -21.98
CA ARG A 800 27.68 -6.84 -22.89
C ARG A 800 27.76 -5.44 -22.27
N VAL A 801 26.70 -4.97 -21.61
CA VAL A 801 26.70 -3.61 -21.04
C VAL A 801 27.69 -3.47 -19.90
N VAL A 802 27.88 -4.52 -19.08
CA VAL A 802 28.85 -4.52 -17.98
C VAL A 802 30.29 -4.52 -18.53
N GLU A 803 30.59 -5.35 -19.55
CA GLU A 803 31.89 -5.38 -20.21
C GLU A 803 32.24 -4.04 -20.86
N ALA A 804 31.29 -3.44 -21.56
CA ALA A 804 31.45 -2.14 -22.19
C ALA A 804 31.64 -1.03 -21.12
N ALA A 805 30.79 -0.99 -20.08
CA ALA A 805 30.92 -0.03 -18.99
C ALA A 805 32.28 -0.15 -18.30
N TRP A 806 32.77 -1.36 -18.07
CA TRP A 806 34.09 -1.60 -17.49
C TRP A 806 35.21 -1.00 -18.34
N ALA A 807 35.16 -1.22 -19.65
CA ALA A 807 36.15 -0.67 -20.60
C ALA A 807 36.08 0.87 -20.69
N TRP A 808 34.89 1.42 -20.71
CA TRP A 808 34.69 2.87 -20.82
C TRP A 808 35.11 3.61 -19.56
N THR A 809 34.80 3.06 -18.38
CA THR A 809 35.12 3.68 -17.10
C THR A 809 36.56 3.45 -16.62
N ASP A 810 37.39 2.81 -17.47
CA ASP A 810 38.78 2.47 -17.17
C ASP A 810 38.88 1.62 -15.88
N GLY A 811 38.08 0.54 -15.86
CA GLY A 811 38.05 -0.38 -14.71
C GLY A 811 37.32 0.18 -13.50
N GLY A 812 36.32 1.03 -13.70
CA GLY A 812 35.51 1.64 -12.62
C GLY A 812 36.17 2.85 -11.96
N ARG A 813 37.24 3.43 -12.55
CA ARG A 813 37.94 4.61 -11.99
C ARG A 813 37.13 5.90 -12.07
N ILE A 814 36.32 6.04 -13.12
CA ILE A 814 35.39 7.17 -13.27
C ILE A 814 33.96 6.63 -13.33
N PRO A 815 32.95 7.37 -12.84
CA PRO A 815 31.58 6.91 -12.82
C PRO A 815 30.98 6.80 -14.22
N LEU A 816 29.97 5.90 -14.33
CA LEU A 816 29.08 5.78 -15.48
C LEU A 816 27.79 6.55 -15.17
N VAL A 817 27.57 7.67 -15.83
CA VAL A 817 26.39 8.52 -15.68
C VAL A 817 25.34 8.11 -16.71
N VAL A 818 24.14 7.74 -16.26
CA VAL A 818 23.05 7.20 -17.09
C VAL A 818 21.87 8.17 -17.09
N ASP A 819 21.30 8.50 -18.25
CA ASP A 819 20.27 9.55 -18.40
C ASP A 819 18.81 9.06 -18.41
N ALA A 820 18.57 7.89 -17.89
CA ALA A 820 17.23 7.38 -17.66
C ALA A 820 17.21 6.54 -16.37
N SER A 821 16.45 6.96 -15.39
CA SER A 821 16.42 6.31 -14.07
C SER A 821 16.08 4.82 -14.13
N SER A 822 15.23 4.39 -15.06
CA SER A 822 14.94 2.97 -15.27
C SER A 822 16.16 2.20 -15.81
N CYS A 823 17.02 2.84 -16.62
CA CYS A 823 18.26 2.23 -17.08
C CYS A 823 19.32 2.19 -15.97
N THR A 824 19.38 3.22 -15.12
CA THR A 824 20.22 3.22 -13.92
C THR A 824 19.85 2.05 -13.00
N LEU A 825 18.55 1.89 -12.72
CA LEU A 825 18.02 0.77 -11.94
C LEU A 825 18.36 -0.58 -12.61
N GLY A 826 18.16 -0.68 -13.92
CA GLY A 826 18.46 -1.86 -14.72
C GLY A 826 19.92 -2.28 -14.60
N ILE A 827 20.87 -1.36 -14.81
CA ILE A 827 22.31 -1.64 -14.74
C ILE A 827 22.77 -1.91 -13.29
N ARG A 828 22.23 -1.19 -12.29
CA ARG A 828 22.61 -1.39 -10.88
C ARG A 828 22.11 -2.72 -10.30
N HIS A 829 20.91 -3.14 -10.67
CA HIS A 829 20.22 -4.23 -9.95
C HIS A 829 19.67 -5.34 -10.83
N GLU A 830 18.95 -5.00 -11.93
CA GLU A 830 18.22 -6.01 -12.71
C GLU A 830 19.12 -6.92 -13.56
N VAL A 831 20.31 -6.46 -13.96
CA VAL A 831 21.28 -7.26 -14.72
C VAL A 831 21.97 -8.33 -13.89
N VAL A 832 22.11 -8.12 -12.58
CA VAL A 832 22.96 -8.94 -11.66
C VAL A 832 22.66 -10.45 -11.72
N PRO A 833 21.40 -10.91 -11.73
CA PRO A 833 21.11 -12.35 -11.81
C PRO A 833 21.55 -13.01 -13.13
N TYR A 834 21.75 -12.23 -14.20
CA TYR A 834 22.07 -12.70 -15.54
C TYR A 834 23.55 -12.61 -15.89
N LEU A 835 24.36 -12.06 -14.98
CA LEU A 835 25.81 -11.91 -15.20
C LEU A 835 26.56 -13.23 -15.00
N THR A 836 27.59 -13.44 -15.84
CA THR A 836 28.62 -14.45 -15.57
C THR A 836 29.33 -14.13 -14.26
N HIS A 837 30.01 -15.12 -13.66
CA HIS A 837 30.77 -14.90 -12.44
C HIS A 837 31.80 -13.77 -12.61
N ALA A 838 32.57 -13.79 -13.69
CA ALA A 838 33.56 -12.73 -14.00
C ALA A 838 32.91 -11.35 -14.12
N ASN A 839 31.80 -11.23 -14.86
CA ASN A 839 31.13 -9.95 -15.04
C ASN A 839 30.42 -9.45 -13.76
N ARG A 840 30.04 -10.33 -12.85
CA ARG A 840 29.53 -9.94 -11.55
C ARG A 840 30.61 -9.28 -10.68
N GLU A 841 31.85 -9.76 -10.76
CA GLU A 841 32.99 -9.13 -10.08
C GLU A 841 33.29 -7.74 -10.67
N LEU A 842 33.28 -7.60 -12.01
CA LEU A 842 33.46 -6.32 -12.67
C LEU A 842 32.34 -5.35 -12.29
N HIS A 843 31.09 -5.80 -12.32
CA HIS A 843 29.92 -5.02 -11.96
C HIS A 843 29.99 -4.46 -10.52
N GLY A 844 30.43 -5.28 -9.55
CA GLY A 844 30.59 -4.86 -8.15
C GLY A 844 31.58 -3.71 -7.93
N ARG A 845 32.42 -3.40 -8.95
CA ARG A 845 33.40 -2.31 -8.92
C ARG A 845 32.99 -1.09 -9.75
N LEU A 846 31.91 -1.18 -10.52
CA LEU A 846 31.40 -0.05 -11.32
C LEU A 846 30.65 0.94 -10.42
N GLN A 847 30.89 2.22 -10.65
CA GLN A 847 30.10 3.31 -10.07
C GLN A 847 29.06 3.76 -11.10
N VAL A 848 27.84 3.27 -11.00
CA VAL A 848 26.72 3.64 -11.88
C VAL A 848 25.90 4.72 -11.17
N VAL A 849 25.79 5.90 -11.77
CA VAL A 849 25.16 7.08 -11.19
C VAL A 849 24.04 7.55 -12.12
N ASP A 850 22.87 7.90 -11.57
CA ASP A 850 21.84 8.54 -12.36
C ASP A 850 22.25 9.97 -12.74
N SER A 851 21.86 10.42 -13.92
CA SER A 851 22.20 11.76 -14.39
C SER A 851 21.61 12.88 -13.53
N VAL A 852 20.48 12.63 -12.88
CA VAL A 852 19.88 13.58 -11.93
C VAL A 852 20.68 13.62 -10.63
N VAL A 853 21.13 12.48 -10.13
CA VAL A 853 22.03 12.43 -8.96
C VAL A 853 23.34 13.10 -9.26
N TRP A 854 23.93 12.83 -10.43
CA TRP A 854 25.12 13.52 -10.92
C TRP A 854 24.92 15.04 -10.96
N ALA A 855 23.77 15.48 -11.45
CA ALA A 855 23.44 16.91 -11.50
C ALA A 855 23.30 17.52 -10.12
N ALA A 856 22.59 16.87 -9.19
CA ALA A 856 22.35 17.36 -7.85
C ALA A 856 23.65 17.47 -7.03
N GLU A 857 24.50 16.46 -7.08
CA GLU A 857 25.65 16.33 -6.18
C GLU A 857 26.92 16.93 -6.77
N GLU A 858 27.15 16.77 -8.09
CA GLU A 858 28.39 17.18 -8.72
C GLU A 858 28.31 18.47 -9.52
N LEU A 859 27.15 18.78 -10.11
CA LEU A 859 27.01 19.94 -10.99
C LEU A 859 26.40 21.14 -10.28
N LEU A 860 25.26 20.98 -9.64
CA LEU A 860 24.50 22.08 -9.03
C LEU A 860 25.32 22.93 -8.04
N PRO A 861 26.18 22.37 -7.18
CA PRO A 861 27.03 23.17 -6.30
C PRO A 861 28.09 24.04 -7.01
N ARG A 862 28.32 23.79 -8.29
CA ARG A 862 29.33 24.47 -9.14
C ARG A 862 28.70 25.38 -10.19
N LEU A 863 27.36 25.41 -10.25
CA LEU A 863 26.61 26.17 -11.25
C LEU A 863 26.03 27.44 -10.62
N THR A 864 25.85 28.45 -11.47
CA THR A 864 25.09 29.64 -11.11
C THR A 864 23.75 29.58 -11.81
N ILE A 865 22.67 29.54 -11.05
CA ILE A 865 21.30 29.67 -11.57
C ILE A 865 21.11 31.13 -11.95
N ARG A 866 20.78 31.40 -13.19
CA ARG A 866 20.63 32.74 -13.77
C ARG A 866 19.17 33.16 -13.96
N ARG A 867 18.32 32.18 -14.16
CA ARG A 867 16.87 32.34 -14.29
C ARG A 867 16.18 31.08 -13.82
N THR A 868 14.97 31.26 -13.31
CA THR A 868 14.09 30.16 -12.91
C THR A 868 12.82 30.18 -13.75
N THR A 869 12.18 29.04 -13.86
CA THR A 869 10.82 28.92 -14.34
C THR A 869 9.86 29.26 -13.20
N GLY A 870 8.73 29.95 -13.46
CA GLY A 870 7.82 30.40 -12.40
C GLY A 870 7.19 29.22 -11.65
N SER A 871 6.60 28.27 -12.39
CA SER A 871 5.98 27.09 -11.79
C SER A 871 6.30 25.81 -12.56
N ALA A 872 6.60 24.74 -11.84
CA ALA A 872 6.84 23.43 -12.42
C ALA A 872 6.03 22.34 -11.73
N VAL A 873 5.48 21.40 -12.51
CA VAL A 873 4.95 20.15 -11.99
C VAL A 873 5.97 19.04 -12.23
N LEU A 874 6.24 18.25 -11.19
CA LEU A 874 7.24 17.20 -11.20
C LEU A 874 6.60 15.83 -11.07
N HIS A 875 6.77 14.95 -12.06
CA HIS A 875 6.42 13.55 -12.01
C HIS A 875 7.62 12.73 -11.49
N PRO A 876 7.62 12.23 -10.23
CA PRO A 876 8.67 11.37 -9.71
C PRO A 876 8.55 9.97 -10.33
N THR A 877 9.65 9.43 -10.83
CA THR A 877 9.62 8.12 -11.46
C THR A 877 9.73 6.98 -10.44
N CYS A 878 9.07 5.84 -10.68
CA CYS A 878 9.16 4.66 -9.84
C CYS A 878 10.60 4.16 -9.68
N SER A 879 11.42 4.27 -10.72
CA SER A 879 12.84 3.89 -10.66
C SER A 879 13.68 4.78 -9.73
N MET A 880 13.38 6.09 -9.64
CA MET A 880 14.03 6.97 -8.64
C MET A 880 13.63 6.59 -7.21
N GLN A 881 12.38 6.16 -7.00
CA GLN A 881 11.95 5.64 -5.70
C GLN A 881 12.72 4.36 -5.30
N HIS A 882 12.93 3.44 -6.26
CA HIS A 882 13.73 2.22 -6.04
C HIS A 882 15.20 2.53 -5.74
N LEU A 883 15.76 3.53 -6.40
CA LEU A 883 17.15 3.95 -6.22
C LEU A 883 17.35 4.73 -4.91
N GLY A 884 16.28 5.33 -4.36
CA GLY A 884 16.34 6.22 -3.20
C GLY A 884 16.76 7.63 -3.54
N ASP A 885 16.62 8.04 -4.81
CA ASP A 885 17.18 9.26 -5.39
C ASP A 885 16.10 10.34 -5.66
N VAL A 886 14.91 10.25 -5.04
CA VAL A 886 13.80 11.21 -5.24
C VAL A 886 14.15 12.59 -4.70
N ASP A 887 14.90 12.66 -3.60
CA ASP A 887 15.33 13.93 -2.99
C ASP A 887 16.27 14.70 -3.91
N GLN A 888 17.15 14.02 -4.64
CA GLN A 888 18.04 14.63 -5.63
C GLN A 888 17.24 15.17 -6.83
N LEU A 889 16.22 14.43 -7.27
CA LEU A 889 15.33 14.90 -8.32
C LEU A 889 14.59 16.17 -7.88
N ARG A 890 14.09 16.17 -6.66
CA ARG A 890 13.43 17.33 -6.08
C ARG A 890 14.39 18.52 -5.94
N ALA A 891 15.61 18.30 -5.46
CA ALA A 891 16.62 19.35 -5.31
C ALA A 891 16.98 20.03 -6.64
N VAL A 892 17.10 19.26 -7.74
CA VAL A 892 17.34 19.83 -9.05
C VAL A 892 16.13 20.64 -9.54
N ALA A 893 14.91 20.15 -9.33
CA ALA A 893 13.69 20.84 -9.71
C ALA A 893 13.51 22.15 -8.93
N ASP A 894 13.70 22.13 -7.61
CA ASP A 894 13.63 23.30 -6.73
C ASP A 894 14.69 24.36 -7.07
N ALA A 895 15.82 23.99 -7.63
CA ALA A 895 16.84 24.91 -8.07
C ALA A 895 16.48 25.66 -9.38
N VAL A 896 15.62 25.10 -10.21
CA VAL A 896 15.31 25.63 -11.55
C VAL A 896 13.90 26.24 -11.66
N ALA A 897 13.06 26.10 -10.66
CA ALA A 897 11.70 26.66 -10.64
C ALA A 897 11.41 27.36 -9.29
N ASP A 898 10.63 28.44 -9.35
CA ASP A 898 10.25 29.19 -8.14
C ASP A 898 9.21 28.43 -7.30
N GLU A 899 8.33 27.67 -7.96
CA GLU A 899 7.38 26.76 -7.35
C GLU A 899 7.48 25.36 -7.99
N VAL A 900 7.69 24.34 -7.19
CA VAL A 900 7.66 22.94 -7.66
C VAL A 900 6.56 22.17 -6.95
N VAL A 901 5.64 21.63 -7.75
CA VAL A 901 4.53 20.81 -7.26
C VAL A 901 4.74 19.36 -7.68
N VAL A 902 4.72 18.47 -6.71
CA VAL A 902 4.55 17.03 -6.93
C VAL A 902 3.08 16.74 -6.72
N PRO A 903 2.36 16.20 -7.72
CA PRO A 903 0.95 15.86 -7.57
C PRO A 903 0.71 14.88 -6.42
N ASP A 904 -0.40 15.03 -5.71
CA ASP A 904 -0.76 14.16 -4.59
C ASP A 904 -1.03 12.72 -5.06
N ASP A 905 -1.52 12.57 -6.30
CA ASP A 905 -1.76 11.28 -6.95
C ASP A 905 -0.59 10.81 -7.84
N ALA A 906 0.60 11.42 -7.70
CA ALA A 906 1.78 10.99 -8.43
C ALA A 906 2.14 9.53 -8.12
N GLY A 907 2.25 8.73 -9.16
CA GLY A 907 2.52 7.29 -9.04
C GLY A 907 3.34 6.76 -10.21
N CYS A 908 3.35 5.44 -10.40
CA CYS A 908 3.97 4.85 -11.58
C CYS A 908 3.11 5.12 -12.82
N CYS A 909 3.69 5.72 -13.86
CA CYS A 909 3.00 5.94 -15.14
C CYS A 909 2.62 4.65 -15.90
N ALA A 910 3.04 3.49 -15.40
CA ALA A 910 2.84 2.17 -15.98
C ALA A 910 3.42 1.98 -17.40
N PHE A 911 4.25 2.89 -17.87
CA PHE A 911 4.85 2.75 -19.19
C PHE A 911 5.92 1.65 -19.25
N ALA A 912 6.74 1.51 -18.18
CA ALA A 912 7.61 0.37 -17.87
C ALA A 912 8.33 -0.24 -19.10
N GLY A 913 9.19 0.54 -19.73
CA GLY A 913 9.81 0.20 -21.02
C GLY A 913 8.81 0.41 -22.16
N ASP A 914 8.31 -0.64 -22.77
CA ASP A 914 7.30 -0.56 -23.83
C ASP A 914 5.90 -1.05 -23.42
N ARG A 915 5.69 -1.35 -22.13
CA ARG A 915 4.41 -1.85 -21.62
C ARG A 915 3.26 -0.90 -21.94
N GLY A 916 3.47 0.42 -21.79
CA GLY A 916 2.49 1.43 -22.14
C GLY A 916 2.16 1.54 -23.63
N MET A 917 3.01 0.99 -24.52
CA MET A 917 2.72 0.83 -25.95
C MET A 917 2.00 -0.48 -26.24
N LEU A 918 2.17 -1.49 -25.38
CA LEU A 918 1.51 -2.79 -25.50
C LEU A 918 0.10 -2.75 -24.89
N HIS A 919 -0.07 -2.06 -23.77
CA HIS A 919 -1.27 -1.96 -22.96
C HIS A 919 -1.56 -0.51 -22.62
N LYS A 920 -2.11 0.24 -23.59
CA LYS A 920 -2.43 1.67 -23.43
C LYS A 920 -3.44 1.93 -22.32
N GLU A 921 -4.36 0.98 -22.11
CA GLU A 921 -5.37 1.00 -21.05
C GLU A 921 -4.73 1.02 -19.66
N LEU A 922 -3.59 0.36 -19.48
CA LEU A 922 -2.87 0.33 -18.21
C LEU A 922 -2.30 1.72 -17.86
N THR A 923 -1.64 2.38 -18.82
CA THR A 923 -1.14 3.75 -18.63
C THR A 923 -2.30 4.72 -18.40
N ALA A 924 -3.38 4.64 -19.19
CA ALA A 924 -4.53 5.50 -19.04
C ALA A 924 -5.16 5.40 -17.64
N SER A 925 -5.30 4.18 -17.11
CA SER A 925 -5.81 3.96 -15.76
C SER A 925 -4.85 4.46 -14.69
N ALA A 926 -3.57 4.15 -14.82
CA ALA A 926 -2.56 4.48 -13.82
C ALA A 926 -2.33 5.98 -13.63
N THR A 927 -2.45 6.75 -14.70
CA THR A 927 -2.17 8.19 -14.71
C THR A 927 -3.41 9.07 -14.60
N ALA A 928 -4.63 8.50 -14.58
CA ALA A 928 -5.88 9.26 -14.66
C ALA A 928 -6.03 10.31 -13.56
N LYS A 929 -5.74 9.94 -12.32
CA LYS A 929 -5.87 10.83 -11.14
C LYS A 929 -4.81 11.92 -11.16
N GLU A 930 -3.55 11.56 -11.41
CA GLU A 930 -2.44 12.50 -11.54
C GLU A 930 -2.67 13.49 -12.69
N ALA A 931 -3.14 13.00 -13.83
CA ALA A 931 -3.46 13.86 -14.98
C ALA A 931 -4.59 14.84 -14.69
N ALA A 932 -5.62 14.43 -13.97
CA ALA A 932 -6.71 15.32 -13.55
C ALA A 932 -6.19 16.43 -12.63
N GLU A 933 -5.31 16.11 -11.69
CA GLU A 933 -4.67 17.09 -10.80
C GLU A 933 -3.78 18.05 -11.58
N VAL A 934 -2.90 17.53 -12.45
CA VAL A 934 -1.99 18.35 -13.28
C VAL A 934 -2.75 19.29 -14.20
N THR A 935 -3.85 18.86 -14.78
CA THR A 935 -4.62 19.67 -15.73
C THR A 935 -5.58 20.65 -15.05
N SER A 936 -5.75 20.59 -13.73
CA SER A 936 -6.62 21.48 -12.96
C SER A 936 -6.12 22.92 -12.92
N ARG A 937 -4.81 23.15 -13.10
CA ARG A 937 -4.18 24.48 -13.22
C ARG A 937 -3.04 24.48 -14.26
N PRO A 938 -2.67 25.65 -14.79
CA PRO A 938 -1.51 25.75 -15.67
C PRO A 938 -0.20 25.67 -14.88
N TYR A 939 0.84 25.12 -15.53
CA TYR A 939 2.23 25.15 -15.09
C TYR A 939 3.12 25.58 -16.24
N ASP A 940 4.23 26.28 -15.94
CA ASP A 940 5.17 26.76 -16.96
C ASP A 940 6.09 25.63 -17.46
N ALA A 941 6.36 24.64 -16.63
CA ALA A 941 7.16 23.47 -16.96
C ALA A 941 6.53 22.15 -16.43
N HIS A 942 6.73 21.07 -17.20
CA HIS A 942 6.29 19.72 -16.83
C HIS A 942 7.52 18.81 -16.84
N LEU A 943 7.99 18.40 -15.66
CA LEU A 943 9.31 17.81 -15.47
C LEU A 943 9.24 16.33 -15.04
N SER A 944 10.23 15.55 -15.51
CA SER A 944 10.45 14.17 -15.06
C SER A 944 11.94 13.80 -15.19
N ALA A 945 12.29 12.52 -14.99
CA ALA A 945 13.66 11.99 -15.09
C ALA A 945 13.76 10.72 -15.96
N ASN A 946 12.75 10.44 -16.79
CA ASN A 946 12.74 9.23 -17.60
C ASN A 946 11.87 9.41 -18.84
N ARG A 947 12.45 9.24 -20.02
CA ARG A 947 11.78 9.47 -21.31
C ARG A 947 10.46 8.68 -21.46
N MET A 948 10.40 7.45 -20.95
CA MET A 948 9.19 6.65 -21.06
C MET A 948 8.07 7.17 -20.15
N CYS A 949 8.40 7.72 -18.98
CA CYS A 949 7.44 8.39 -18.12
C CYS A 949 6.98 9.72 -18.73
N GLU A 950 7.90 10.47 -19.36
CA GLU A 950 7.56 11.70 -20.10
C GLU A 950 6.48 11.40 -21.14
N ILE A 951 6.70 10.41 -22.03
CA ILE A 951 5.72 10.00 -23.06
C ILE A 951 4.38 9.57 -22.42
N GLY A 952 4.44 8.85 -21.29
CA GLY A 952 3.24 8.40 -20.57
C GLY A 952 2.43 9.57 -20.04
N MET A 953 3.10 10.57 -19.48
CA MET A 953 2.47 11.79 -18.96
C MET A 953 2.02 12.75 -20.07
N ASP A 954 2.75 12.82 -21.18
CA ASP A 954 2.31 13.56 -22.39
C ASP A 954 0.96 13.03 -22.86
N ARG A 955 0.81 11.71 -22.94
CA ARG A 955 -0.45 11.06 -23.31
C ARG A 955 -1.57 11.41 -22.35
N ALA A 956 -1.27 11.36 -21.04
CA ALA A 956 -2.28 11.51 -20.00
C ALA A 956 -2.78 12.95 -19.86
N THR A 957 -1.88 13.93 -20.00
CA THR A 957 -2.14 15.34 -19.71
C THR A 957 -2.32 16.22 -20.94
N GLY A 958 -1.87 15.76 -22.10
CA GLY A 958 -1.75 16.57 -23.32
C GLY A 958 -0.72 17.70 -23.19
N ARG A 959 0.22 17.59 -22.24
CA ARG A 959 1.31 18.55 -21.97
C ARG A 959 2.65 17.90 -22.21
N ALA A 960 3.61 18.66 -22.76
CA ALA A 960 4.94 18.16 -23.04
C ALA A 960 5.78 18.05 -21.76
N TYR A 961 6.00 16.82 -21.30
CA TYR A 961 6.93 16.51 -20.20
C TYR A 961 8.34 16.32 -20.73
N TYR A 962 9.33 16.76 -19.98
CA TYR A 962 10.75 16.62 -20.34
C TYR A 962 11.65 16.50 -19.12
N SER A 963 12.89 16.09 -19.37
CA SER A 963 13.86 15.90 -18.28
C SER A 963 14.16 17.22 -17.55
N VAL A 964 14.19 17.17 -16.22
CA VAL A 964 14.61 18.27 -15.35
C VAL A 964 15.99 18.82 -15.73
N LEU A 965 16.86 18.01 -16.36
CA LEU A 965 18.20 18.43 -16.82
C LEU A 965 18.16 19.38 -17.99
N ILE A 966 17.12 19.33 -18.83
CA ILE A 966 16.91 20.32 -19.90
C ILE A 966 16.57 21.68 -19.27
N GLU A 967 15.79 21.69 -18.21
CA GLU A 967 15.48 22.93 -17.48
C GLU A 967 16.70 23.47 -16.72
N LEU A 968 17.53 22.58 -16.15
CA LEU A 968 18.81 22.98 -15.54
C LEU A 968 19.77 23.61 -16.56
N ASP A 969 19.79 23.08 -17.78
CA ASP A 969 20.56 23.69 -18.87
C ASP A 969 20.04 25.11 -19.19
N ARG A 970 18.73 25.28 -19.33
CA ARG A 970 18.11 26.58 -19.57
C ARG A 970 18.37 27.58 -18.44
N ALA A 971 18.23 27.11 -17.19
CA ALA A 971 18.42 27.93 -15.99
C ALA A 971 19.85 28.42 -15.79
N THR A 972 20.83 27.70 -16.36
CA THR A 972 22.26 28.00 -16.16
C THR A 972 22.95 28.58 -17.40
N ARG A 973 22.27 28.76 -18.52
CA ARG A 973 22.86 29.39 -19.75
C ARG A 973 23.29 30.83 -19.45
N PRO A 974 24.43 31.26 -20.05
CA PRO A 974 24.93 32.64 -19.91
C PRO A 974 23.93 33.71 -20.31
#